data_56d3ef0c427110ef8f6637fabf9a3eaf
#
_entry.id   56d3ef0c427110ef8f6637fabf9a3eaf
#
_cell.length_a   1.000
_cell.length_b   1.000
_cell.length_c   1.000
_cell.angle_alpha   90.00
_cell.angle_beta   90.00
_cell.angle_gamma   90.00
#
_symmetry.space_group_name_H-M   'P 1'
#
loop_
_entity.id
_entity.type
_entity.pdbx_description
1 polymer ?
#
loop_
_entity_poly.entity_id
_entity_poly.type
_entity_poly.pdbx_seq_one_letter_code
_entity_poly.pdbx_strand_id
1 'polypeptide(L)'
;MEDVATLCYTTCVSDIRQAAEHEPIARVLPMLSVPHLDREFDYLVTAEQSDDAQPGVRARVRFHGRLVDAFILERRSETDHEGRLGWLDRVVSSERVLTQDVRRLVDAVSARYAGTRADVLRLAIPPRHANVEKQPMPELTAAITQPVDPAPWDAYGRGAHFLDALAEGRAARAVWQALPGEQWTDRLAEAAAIVVRSGRSALAIVPDQRDVDALHAAAVRHVDEDAVVALSAGLGPAQRYRRWLSVLRGQARFVIGTRSAVFAPVADLGLVMVWDDGDDTLAEPRAPYPHAREVAMLRAHQLRCAGLIAGYARTAEAQALVTSRWAHDLVATRPVVRSRTPRVVALEDSAIAQERDAASHTARLPSIALDAARAALRAERPVLVQVPRRGYVPALACGRCRTIARCRTCTGPMSLPDRGAGAVCRWCGRTEATLHCVRCGSDAVRAVVVGARRTAEELPGRCAGGAAGPRRPCTACGAGRTAPALVVATPGAEPAVAGGYGAALLLDGWALLGRQDLRASEDALRRWMAAAALVRHRGDGGVVVVVAESATPTVQALIRWDPVAHAETELAERAEVGLPPAVHMAAVDGPRAAVTALLETAHLPAGADVLGPVELPPGARRPPGLERESEVSRMLVRVPRDTGLELASSLRRATGVFSARHDQPPVRVQIDPLHIG
;
A
#
# COMPACT_ATOMS: atom_id res chain seq x y z
N MET A 1 -79.85 -24.72 32.98
CA MET A 1 -79.06 -25.16 31.86
C MET A 1 -77.82 -24.35 31.86
N GLU A 2 -76.80 -24.96 32.35
CA GLU A 2 -75.49 -24.37 32.66
C GLU A 2 -74.61 -24.43 31.43
N ASP A 3 -74.02 -23.29 31.12
CA ASP A 3 -72.97 -23.25 30.13
C ASP A 3 -71.63 -23.07 30.82
N VAL A 4 -70.83 -24.11 30.72
CA VAL A 4 -69.48 -24.17 31.28
C VAL A 4 -68.53 -23.57 30.31
N ALA A 5 -68.06 -22.37 30.63
CA ALA A 5 -66.97 -21.72 29.90
C ALA A 5 -65.62 -22.36 30.29
N THR A 6 -65.06 -23.14 29.37
CA THR A 6 -63.73 -23.71 29.51
C THR A 6 -62.69 -22.64 29.21
N LEU A 7 -62.05 -22.09 30.24
CA LEU A 7 -60.88 -21.24 30.14
C LEU A 7 -59.67 -22.10 29.72
N CYS A 8 -59.25 -21.95 28.46
CA CYS A 8 -57.92 -22.39 28.00
C CYS A 8 -56.83 -21.51 28.62
N TYR A 9 -56.19 -21.96 29.65
CA TYR A 9 -54.90 -21.42 30.10
C TYR A 9 -53.83 -21.87 29.12
N THR A 10 -53.51 -20.98 28.16
CA THR A 10 -52.28 -21.12 27.40
C THR A 10 -51.12 -20.73 28.32
N THR A 11 -50.48 -21.74 28.91
CA THR A 11 -49.22 -21.60 29.62
C THR A 11 -48.18 -21.10 28.64
N CYS A 12 -47.83 -19.81 28.71
CA CYS A 12 -46.56 -19.31 28.17
C CYS A 12 -45.45 -20.04 28.94
N VAL A 13 -44.92 -21.12 28.35
CA VAL A 13 -43.65 -21.67 28.77
C VAL A 13 -42.61 -20.60 28.40
N SER A 14 -42.22 -19.80 29.38
CA SER A 14 -41.02 -19.00 29.27
C SER A 14 -39.89 -20.00 29.10
N ASP A 15 -39.30 -20.03 27.91
CA ASP A 15 -38.06 -20.76 27.60
C ASP A 15 -37.01 -20.36 28.64
N ILE A 16 -36.86 -21.19 29.69
CA ILE A 16 -35.81 -20.99 30.71
C ILE A 16 -34.50 -21.39 30.01
N ARG A 17 -33.80 -20.39 29.45
CA ARG A 17 -32.49 -20.58 28.86
C ARG A 17 -31.57 -21.19 29.92
N GLN A 18 -31.07 -22.39 29.65
CA GLN A 18 -30.11 -23.08 30.48
C GLN A 18 -28.71 -22.72 30.02
N ALA A 19 -27.82 -22.31 30.93
CA ALA A 19 -26.43 -22.04 30.62
C ALA A 19 -25.68 -23.32 30.24
N ALA A 20 -24.66 -23.20 29.41
CA ALA A 20 -23.77 -24.31 29.09
C ALA A 20 -23.11 -24.86 30.38
N GLU A 21 -22.95 -26.15 30.45
CA GLU A 21 -22.41 -26.85 31.64
C GLU A 21 -20.90 -26.52 31.83
N HIS A 22 -20.16 -26.43 30.72
CA HIS A 22 -18.74 -26.10 30.73
C HIS A 22 -18.52 -24.73 30.10
N GLU A 23 -17.68 -23.89 30.75
CA GLU A 23 -17.31 -22.55 30.28
C GLU A 23 -18.52 -21.73 29.77
N PRO A 24 -19.53 -21.45 30.64
CA PRO A 24 -20.79 -20.86 30.22
C PRO A 24 -20.68 -19.43 29.71
N ILE A 25 -19.52 -18.80 29.80
CA ILE A 25 -19.29 -17.41 29.42
C ILE A 25 -18.49 -17.32 28.14
N ALA A 26 -19.02 -16.59 27.15
CA ALA A 26 -18.30 -16.18 25.96
C ALA A 26 -17.81 -14.75 26.11
N ARG A 27 -16.50 -14.54 26.06
CA ARG A 27 -15.88 -13.23 25.92
C ARG A 27 -15.87 -12.84 24.46
N VAL A 28 -16.55 -11.75 24.12
CA VAL A 28 -16.74 -11.35 22.72
C VAL A 28 -16.18 -9.96 22.44
N LEU A 29 -15.78 -9.73 21.20
CA LEU A 29 -15.45 -8.42 20.67
C LEU A 29 -16.58 -7.96 19.71
N PRO A 30 -17.42 -6.98 20.11
CA PRO A 30 -18.42 -6.40 19.22
C PRO A 30 -17.79 -5.64 18.05
N MET A 31 -18.37 -5.74 16.86
CA MET A 31 -17.88 -5.10 15.64
C MET A 31 -18.30 -3.62 15.57
N LEU A 32 -17.91 -2.86 16.58
CA LEU A 32 -18.17 -1.42 16.73
C LEU A 32 -16.88 -0.63 16.46
N SER A 33 -16.91 0.27 15.46
CA SER A 33 -15.81 1.20 15.17
C SER A 33 -15.85 2.45 16.06
N VAL A 34 -16.15 2.25 17.33
CA VAL A 34 -16.25 3.33 18.31
C VAL A 34 -15.11 3.15 19.31
N PRO A 35 -14.14 4.08 19.40
CA PRO A 35 -12.90 3.86 20.15
C PRO A 35 -13.10 3.50 21.63
N HIS A 36 -14.03 4.13 22.36
CA HIS A 36 -14.28 3.80 23.77
C HIS A 36 -14.99 2.45 23.98
N LEU A 37 -15.56 1.86 22.92
CA LEU A 37 -16.20 0.53 22.94
C LEU A 37 -15.30 -0.58 22.39
N ASP A 38 -14.05 -0.28 22.00
CA ASP A 38 -13.08 -1.29 21.56
C ASP A 38 -12.51 -2.07 22.73
N ARG A 39 -13.39 -2.79 23.41
CA ARG A 39 -13.11 -3.67 24.55
C ARG A 39 -13.92 -4.95 24.46
N GLU A 40 -13.59 -5.90 25.28
CA GLU A 40 -14.23 -7.19 25.36
C GLU A 40 -15.42 -7.16 26.31
N PHE A 41 -16.44 -7.95 26.04
CA PHE A 41 -17.65 -8.06 26.83
C PHE A 41 -18.02 -9.53 27.04
N ASP A 42 -18.54 -9.86 28.22
CA ASP A 42 -18.90 -11.21 28.57
C ASP A 42 -20.42 -11.44 28.41
N TYR A 43 -20.78 -12.58 27.82
CA TYR A 43 -22.17 -13.02 27.58
C TYR A 43 -22.33 -14.48 27.96
N LEU A 44 -23.52 -14.84 28.47
CA LEU A 44 -23.87 -16.23 28.74
C LEU A 44 -24.14 -16.99 27.43
N VAL A 45 -23.67 -18.21 27.35
CA VAL A 45 -23.90 -19.16 26.26
C VAL A 45 -24.93 -20.19 26.72
N THR A 46 -25.94 -20.46 25.89
CA THR A 46 -26.91 -21.52 26.21
C THR A 46 -26.33 -22.91 25.98
N ALA A 47 -26.88 -23.93 26.64
CA ALA A 47 -26.48 -25.31 26.44
C ALA A 47 -26.57 -25.73 24.97
N GLU A 48 -27.61 -25.31 24.25
CA GLU A 48 -27.81 -25.57 22.82
C GLU A 48 -26.76 -24.97 21.90
N GLN A 49 -26.19 -23.82 22.30
CA GLN A 49 -25.17 -23.11 21.51
C GLN A 49 -23.75 -23.55 21.87
N SER A 50 -23.57 -24.36 22.91
CA SER A 50 -22.26 -24.61 23.52
C SER A 50 -21.23 -25.14 22.52
N ASP A 51 -21.63 -26.09 21.67
CA ASP A 51 -20.74 -26.72 20.70
C ASP A 51 -20.31 -25.78 19.58
N ASP A 52 -21.23 -24.91 19.13
CA ASP A 52 -20.97 -23.95 18.06
C ASP A 52 -20.29 -22.67 18.57
N ALA A 53 -20.48 -22.30 19.85
CA ALA A 53 -19.96 -21.06 20.43
C ALA A 53 -18.48 -21.15 20.80
N GLN A 54 -17.64 -21.48 19.82
CA GLN A 54 -16.21 -21.67 20.01
C GLN A 54 -15.39 -20.40 19.75
N PRO A 55 -14.17 -20.26 20.33
CA PRO A 55 -13.28 -19.15 20.01
C PRO A 55 -13.00 -19.06 18.50
N GLY A 56 -13.10 -17.85 17.96
CA GLY A 56 -12.88 -17.54 16.54
C GLY A 56 -14.15 -17.54 15.68
N VAL A 57 -15.31 -17.94 16.20
CA VAL A 57 -16.56 -17.92 15.43
C VAL A 57 -17.26 -16.57 15.45
N ARG A 58 -18.11 -16.34 14.46
CA ARG A 58 -18.97 -15.16 14.38
C ARG A 58 -20.22 -15.37 15.24
N ALA A 59 -20.56 -14.38 16.03
CA ALA A 59 -21.75 -14.36 16.85
C ALA A 59 -22.53 -13.05 16.70
N ARG A 60 -23.73 -13.00 17.26
CA ARG A 60 -24.49 -11.77 17.47
C ARG A 60 -24.81 -11.60 18.94
N VAL A 61 -24.72 -10.37 19.37
CA VAL A 61 -25.00 -9.98 20.75
C VAL A 61 -25.93 -8.77 20.79
N ARG A 62 -26.74 -8.65 21.85
CA ARG A 62 -27.50 -7.43 22.14
C ARG A 62 -26.62 -6.48 22.91
N PHE A 63 -26.35 -5.33 22.29
CA PHE A 63 -25.56 -4.26 22.88
C PHE A 63 -26.38 -2.99 22.92
N HIS A 64 -26.70 -2.48 24.13
CA HIS A 64 -27.61 -1.34 24.33
C HIS A 64 -28.92 -1.46 23.51
N GLY A 65 -29.56 -2.64 23.58
CA GLY A 65 -30.81 -2.93 22.88
C GLY A 65 -30.70 -3.22 21.38
N ARG A 66 -29.53 -2.98 20.76
CA ARG A 66 -29.28 -3.24 19.33
C ARG A 66 -28.57 -4.56 19.13
N LEU A 67 -28.91 -5.25 18.06
CA LEU A 67 -28.24 -6.48 17.66
C LEU A 67 -26.96 -6.12 16.86
N VAL A 68 -25.80 -6.56 17.38
CA VAL A 68 -24.48 -6.24 16.85
C VAL A 68 -23.75 -7.53 16.51
N ASP A 69 -23.05 -7.54 15.37
CA ASP A 69 -22.13 -8.63 15.02
C ASP A 69 -20.91 -8.61 15.94
N ALA A 70 -20.42 -9.78 16.32
CA ALA A 70 -19.29 -9.95 17.22
C ALA A 70 -18.45 -11.18 16.85
N PHE A 71 -17.24 -11.26 17.38
CA PHE A 71 -16.44 -12.48 17.38
C PHE A 71 -16.27 -13.00 18.80
N ILE A 72 -16.42 -14.33 19.00
CA ILE A 72 -16.07 -14.97 20.25
C ILE A 72 -14.54 -15.07 20.31
N LEU A 73 -13.95 -14.52 21.36
CA LEU A 73 -12.50 -14.52 21.55
C LEU A 73 -12.05 -15.69 22.42
N GLU A 74 -12.82 -16.02 23.44
CA GLU A 74 -12.56 -17.13 24.36
C GLU A 74 -13.85 -17.58 25.08
N ARG A 75 -13.82 -18.80 25.63
CA ARG A 75 -14.82 -19.32 26.56
C ARG A 75 -14.22 -19.33 27.95
N ARG A 76 -15.05 -19.08 28.99
CA ARG A 76 -14.59 -18.93 30.37
C ARG A 76 -15.62 -19.52 31.35
N SER A 77 -15.13 -19.96 32.51
CA SER A 77 -15.98 -20.41 33.62
C SER A 77 -16.44 -19.25 34.50
N GLU A 78 -15.64 -18.18 34.58
CA GLU A 78 -15.86 -17.02 35.47
C GLU A 78 -15.77 -15.69 34.71
N THR A 79 -16.40 -14.65 35.26
CA THR A 79 -16.35 -13.30 34.71
C THR A 79 -15.92 -12.30 35.78
N ASP A 80 -15.21 -11.26 35.35
CA ASP A 80 -14.85 -10.12 36.20
C ASP A 80 -15.99 -9.07 36.27
N HIS A 81 -17.14 -9.31 35.60
CA HIS A 81 -18.25 -8.38 35.54
C HIS A 81 -19.19 -8.59 36.75
N GLU A 82 -19.36 -7.54 37.56
CA GLU A 82 -20.20 -7.57 38.77
C GLU A 82 -21.70 -7.58 38.48
N GLY A 83 -22.13 -7.27 37.25
CA GLY A 83 -23.52 -7.17 36.85
C GLY A 83 -24.09 -8.48 36.26
N ARG A 84 -25.43 -8.47 36.02
CA ARG A 84 -26.09 -9.57 35.32
C ARG A 84 -25.61 -9.66 33.86
N LEU A 85 -25.07 -10.80 33.43
CA LEU A 85 -24.70 -11.03 32.06
C LEU A 85 -25.90 -11.19 31.14
N GLY A 86 -25.81 -10.57 29.95
CA GLY A 86 -26.72 -10.85 28.84
C GLY A 86 -26.46 -12.20 28.22
N TRP A 87 -27.42 -12.74 27.47
CA TRP A 87 -27.26 -13.95 26.70
C TRP A 87 -26.65 -13.64 25.31
N LEU A 88 -25.80 -14.53 24.82
CA LEU A 88 -25.43 -14.57 23.41
C LEU A 88 -26.71 -14.74 22.59
N ASP A 89 -26.96 -13.84 21.62
CA ASP A 89 -28.21 -13.91 20.85
C ASP A 89 -28.19 -15.14 19.94
N ARG A 90 -27.12 -15.31 19.17
CA ARG A 90 -26.88 -16.53 18.38
C ARG A 90 -25.45 -16.64 17.89
N VAL A 91 -24.99 -17.87 17.63
CA VAL A 91 -23.84 -18.15 16.81
C VAL A 91 -24.27 -18.06 15.33
N VAL A 92 -23.51 -17.31 14.52
CA VAL A 92 -23.85 -17.10 13.11
C VAL A 92 -23.39 -18.26 12.24
N SER A 93 -22.28 -18.90 12.63
CA SER A 93 -21.67 -20.03 11.97
C SER A 93 -20.65 -20.68 12.90
N SER A 94 -20.53 -22.01 12.85
CA SER A 94 -19.50 -22.77 13.56
C SER A 94 -18.09 -22.65 12.95
N GLU A 95 -17.96 -21.99 11.77
CA GLU A 95 -16.66 -21.77 11.12
C GLU A 95 -15.79 -20.81 11.96
N ARG A 96 -14.61 -21.26 12.38
CA ARG A 96 -13.63 -20.47 13.15
C ARG A 96 -12.85 -19.54 12.24
N VAL A 97 -13.48 -18.43 11.81
CA VAL A 97 -12.91 -17.49 10.84
C VAL A 97 -11.84 -16.57 11.40
N LEU A 98 -11.79 -16.36 12.71
CA LEU A 98 -10.75 -15.61 13.40
C LEU A 98 -9.76 -16.58 14.05
N THR A 99 -8.71 -16.93 13.30
CA THR A 99 -7.64 -17.78 13.84
C THR A 99 -6.83 -17.01 14.90
N GLN A 100 -6.13 -17.75 15.78
CA GLN A 100 -5.32 -17.13 16.83
C GLN A 100 -4.21 -16.23 16.26
N ASP A 101 -3.59 -16.62 15.13
CA ASP A 101 -2.55 -15.83 14.47
C ASP A 101 -3.11 -14.53 13.91
N VAL A 102 -4.28 -14.59 13.25
CA VAL A 102 -4.96 -13.38 12.76
C VAL A 102 -5.40 -12.49 13.93
N ARG A 103 -5.90 -13.06 15.03
CA ARG A 103 -6.24 -12.29 16.23
C ARG A 103 -5.03 -11.53 16.77
N ARG A 104 -3.89 -12.21 16.96
CA ARG A 104 -2.64 -11.56 17.41
C ARG A 104 -2.18 -10.45 16.45
N LEU A 105 -2.32 -10.69 15.14
CA LEU A 105 -1.99 -9.67 14.15
C LEU A 105 -2.94 -8.46 14.22
N VAL A 106 -4.24 -8.69 14.39
CA VAL A 106 -5.25 -7.63 14.57
C VAL A 106 -4.96 -6.78 15.80
N ASP A 107 -4.64 -7.42 16.93
CA ASP A 107 -4.28 -6.72 18.17
C ASP A 107 -3.02 -5.85 17.98
N ALA A 108 -1.98 -6.39 17.35
CA ALA A 108 -0.73 -5.68 17.11
C ALA A 108 -0.89 -4.51 16.11
N VAL A 109 -1.67 -4.70 15.03
CA VAL A 109 -1.94 -3.63 14.04
C VAL A 109 -2.80 -2.53 14.67
N SER A 110 -3.84 -2.87 15.44
CA SER A 110 -4.67 -1.88 16.10
C SER A 110 -3.87 -1.06 17.12
N ALA A 111 -2.96 -1.69 17.85
CA ALA A 111 -2.07 -1.01 18.79
C ALA A 111 -1.07 -0.08 18.08
N ARG A 112 -0.43 -0.55 17.00
CA ARG A 112 0.57 0.23 16.23
C ARG A 112 -0.04 1.45 15.56
N TYR A 113 -1.27 1.35 15.05
CA TYR A 113 -1.93 2.40 14.26
C TYR A 113 -2.98 3.20 15.03
N ALA A 114 -2.99 3.11 16.35
CA ALA A 114 -3.96 3.79 17.24
C ALA A 114 -5.43 3.56 16.84
N GLY A 115 -5.73 2.42 16.21
CA GLY A 115 -7.05 2.11 15.67
C GLY A 115 -7.87 1.17 16.55
N THR A 116 -9.09 0.85 16.11
CA THR A 116 -9.92 -0.15 16.77
C THR A 116 -9.68 -1.54 16.17
N ARG A 117 -9.80 -2.59 16.98
CA ARG A 117 -9.72 -3.99 16.51
C ARG A 117 -10.84 -4.29 15.49
N ALA A 118 -12.02 -3.70 15.69
CA ALA A 118 -13.15 -3.85 14.77
C ALA A 118 -12.81 -3.33 13.35
N ASP A 119 -12.09 -2.23 13.21
CA ASP A 119 -11.68 -1.71 11.92
C ASP A 119 -10.68 -2.64 11.23
N VAL A 120 -9.70 -3.16 11.96
CA VAL A 120 -8.73 -4.12 11.43
C VAL A 120 -9.41 -5.44 11.05
N LEU A 121 -10.33 -5.96 11.86
CA LEU A 121 -11.10 -7.17 11.56
C LEU A 121 -11.91 -7.05 10.26
N ARG A 122 -12.46 -5.87 9.95
CA ARG A 122 -13.13 -5.63 8.66
C ARG A 122 -12.21 -5.69 7.46
N LEU A 123 -10.92 -5.41 7.64
CA LEU A 123 -9.91 -5.59 6.59
C LEU A 123 -9.48 -7.05 6.47
N ALA A 124 -9.39 -7.76 7.60
CA ALA A 124 -8.86 -9.12 7.69
C ALA A 124 -9.87 -10.20 7.26
N ILE A 125 -11.14 -10.04 7.64
CA ILE A 125 -12.15 -11.08 7.46
C ILE A 125 -13.27 -10.57 6.55
N PRO A 126 -13.43 -11.14 5.34
CA PRO A 126 -14.44 -10.69 4.40
C PRO A 126 -15.86 -10.97 4.92
N PRO A 127 -16.89 -10.25 4.41
CA PRO A 127 -18.28 -10.55 4.73
C PRO A 127 -18.64 -12.01 4.45
N ARG A 128 -19.42 -12.62 5.33
CA ARG A 128 -19.86 -14.01 5.21
C ARG A 128 -20.76 -14.22 3.99
N HIS A 129 -20.57 -15.34 3.30
CA HIS A 129 -21.47 -15.83 2.26
C HIS A 129 -21.95 -17.25 2.62
N ALA A 130 -23.13 -17.34 3.24
CA ALA A 130 -23.64 -18.58 3.85
C ALA A 130 -23.71 -19.78 2.89
N ASN A 131 -24.13 -19.56 1.64
CA ASN A 131 -24.22 -20.64 0.64
C ASN A 131 -22.85 -21.16 0.22
N VAL A 132 -21.83 -20.33 0.22
CA VAL A 132 -20.44 -20.74 -0.10
C VAL A 132 -19.86 -21.55 1.06
N GLU A 133 -20.12 -21.13 2.28
CA GLU A 133 -19.59 -21.78 3.49
C GLU A 133 -20.06 -23.23 3.65
N LYS A 134 -21.31 -23.53 3.21
CA LYS A 134 -21.90 -24.86 3.24
C LYS A 134 -21.37 -25.81 2.14
N GLN A 135 -20.65 -25.28 1.15
CA GLN A 135 -20.15 -26.10 0.07
C GLN A 135 -18.94 -26.92 0.54
N PRO A 136 -18.90 -28.23 0.22
CA PRO A 136 -17.71 -29.02 0.46
C PRO A 136 -16.56 -28.43 -0.36
N MET A 137 -15.36 -28.45 0.21
CA MET A 137 -14.13 -28.13 -0.49
C MET A 137 -13.30 -29.41 -0.63
N PRO A 138 -12.64 -29.63 -1.78
CA PRO A 138 -11.77 -30.78 -1.96
C PRO A 138 -10.64 -30.74 -0.92
N GLU A 139 -10.22 -31.91 -0.44
CA GLU A 139 -9.00 -32.01 0.36
C GLU A 139 -7.79 -31.70 -0.52
N LEU A 140 -6.86 -30.89 -0.03
CA LEU A 140 -5.61 -30.62 -0.72
C LEU A 140 -4.73 -31.88 -0.61
N THR A 141 -4.49 -32.53 -1.73
CA THR A 141 -3.38 -33.49 -1.87
C THR A 141 -2.06 -32.71 -1.71
N ALA A 142 -1.00 -33.40 -1.27
CA ALA A 142 0.30 -32.75 -1.11
C ALA A 142 0.67 -31.96 -2.38
N ALA A 143 0.91 -30.64 -2.21
CA ALA A 143 1.19 -29.77 -3.36
C ALA A 143 2.49 -30.21 -4.05
N ILE A 144 2.40 -30.55 -5.33
CA ILE A 144 3.57 -30.87 -6.14
C ILE A 144 4.27 -29.56 -6.52
N THR A 145 5.58 -29.53 -6.36
CA THR A 145 6.41 -28.39 -6.77
C THR A 145 7.46 -28.83 -7.79
N GLN A 146 7.67 -28.00 -8.80
CA GLN A 146 8.76 -28.22 -9.75
C GLN A 146 10.10 -27.83 -9.10
N PRO A 147 11.22 -28.49 -9.48
CA PRO A 147 12.55 -28.08 -9.08
C PRO A 147 12.81 -26.63 -9.49
N VAL A 148 13.40 -25.86 -8.59
CA VAL A 148 13.79 -24.48 -8.84
C VAL A 148 15.26 -24.46 -9.26
N ASP A 149 15.56 -23.76 -10.36
CA ASP A 149 16.93 -23.45 -10.76
C ASP A 149 17.44 -22.28 -9.90
N PRO A 150 18.46 -22.46 -9.05
CA PRO A 150 18.99 -21.39 -8.22
C PRO A 150 19.89 -20.40 -8.99
N ALA A 151 20.38 -20.75 -10.19
CA ALA A 151 21.38 -19.98 -10.92
C ALA A 151 21.02 -18.50 -11.13
N PRO A 152 19.77 -18.12 -11.41
CA PRO A 152 19.41 -16.70 -11.50
C PRO A 152 19.67 -15.90 -10.21
N TRP A 153 19.60 -16.55 -9.04
CA TRP A 153 19.84 -15.91 -7.75
C TRP A 153 21.33 -15.69 -7.44
N ASP A 154 22.25 -16.34 -8.17
CA ASP A 154 23.70 -16.13 -8.05
C ASP A 154 24.12 -14.71 -8.50
N ALA A 155 23.27 -14.02 -9.26
CA ALA A 155 23.44 -12.61 -9.59
C ALA A 155 23.47 -11.70 -8.36
N TYR A 156 22.88 -12.16 -7.25
CA TYR A 156 22.76 -11.43 -5.98
C TYR A 156 23.74 -12.00 -4.95
N GLY A 157 24.57 -11.18 -4.35
CA GLY A 157 25.68 -11.62 -3.48
C GLY A 157 25.31 -12.52 -2.29
N ARG A 158 24.03 -12.59 -1.91
CA ARG A 158 23.49 -13.47 -0.86
C ARG A 158 22.29 -14.30 -1.35
N GLY A 159 22.07 -14.37 -2.66
CA GLY A 159 20.89 -15.05 -3.24
C GLY A 159 20.81 -16.52 -2.86
N ALA A 160 21.88 -17.28 -3.09
CA ALA A 160 21.95 -18.70 -2.72
C ALA A 160 21.71 -18.93 -1.23
N HIS A 161 22.35 -18.16 -0.35
CA HIS A 161 22.15 -18.27 1.10
C HIS A 161 20.71 -17.94 1.55
N PHE A 162 20.04 -17.05 0.82
CA PHE A 162 18.63 -16.75 1.09
C PHE A 162 17.75 -17.94 0.72
N LEU A 163 17.98 -18.57 -0.44
CA LEU A 163 17.23 -19.76 -0.86
C LEU A 163 17.46 -20.94 0.10
N ASP A 164 18.71 -21.18 0.53
CA ASP A 164 19.04 -22.19 1.53
C ASP A 164 18.29 -21.94 2.84
N ALA A 165 18.24 -20.69 3.28
CA ALA A 165 17.51 -20.31 4.49
C ALA A 165 15.99 -20.56 4.36
N LEU A 166 15.41 -20.34 3.17
CA LEU A 166 14.01 -20.67 2.91
C LEU A 166 13.77 -22.19 2.94
N ALA A 167 14.64 -22.97 2.31
CA ALA A 167 14.55 -24.43 2.29
C ALA A 167 14.64 -25.04 3.70
N GLU A 168 15.52 -24.49 4.54
CA GLU A 168 15.71 -24.91 5.94
C GLU A 168 14.63 -24.35 6.90
N GLY A 169 13.69 -23.53 6.42
CA GLY A 169 12.66 -22.89 7.23
C GLY A 169 13.17 -21.83 8.21
N ARG A 170 14.36 -21.28 7.98
CA ARG A 170 14.91 -20.19 8.79
C ARG A 170 14.18 -18.87 8.55
N ALA A 171 14.01 -18.06 9.59
CA ALA A 171 13.37 -16.74 9.54
C ALA A 171 14.26 -15.67 8.87
N ALA A 172 14.72 -15.93 7.65
CA ALA A 172 15.54 -15.00 6.89
C ALA A 172 14.73 -13.77 6.44
N ARG A 173 15.30 -12.58 6.60
CA ARG A 173 14.65 -11.33 6.20
C ARG A 173 15.55 -10.60 5.22
N ALA A 174 14.99 -10.21 4.09
CA ALA A 174 15.76 -9.59 3.03
C ALA A 174 15.03 -8.44 2.34
N VAL A 175 15.81 -7.51 1.80
CA VAL A 175 15.36 -6.48 0.85
C VAL A 175 16.02 -6.78 -0.49
N TRP A 176 15.22 -7.16 -1.47
CA TRP A 176 15.69 -7.57 -2.78
C TRP A 176 15.55 -6.43 -3.79
N GLN A 177 16.69 -6.04 -4.38
CA GLN A 177 16.77 -5.08 -5.47
C GLN A 177 16.75 -5.82 -6.80
N ALA A 178 15.59 -5.91 -7.45
CA ALA A 178 15.43 -6.63 -8.72
C ALA A 178 16.23 -6.01 -9.85
N LEU A 179 16.84 -6.85 -10.68
CA LEU A 179 17.55 -6.42 -11.89
C LEU A 179 16.55 -6.11 -13.02
N PRO A 180 16.83 -5.11 -13.88
CA PRO A 180 16.03 -4.85 -15.06
C PRO A 180 16.13 -6.01 -16.06
N GLY A 181 15.04 -6.23 -16.80
CA GLY A 181 14.94 -7.34 -17.75
C GLY A 181 14.78 -8.72 -17.10
N GLU A 182 14.77 -8.81 -15.77
CA GLU A 182 14.44 -10.01 -15.02
C GLU A 182 12.94 -10.09 -14.79
N GLN A 183 12.39 -11.31 -14.88
CA GLN A 183 10.98 -11.55 -14.55
C GLN A 183 10.86 -11.67 -13.03
N TRP A 184 10.54 -10.57 -12.36
CA TRP A 184 10.38 -10.54 -10.91
C TRP A 184 9.33 -11.56 -10.40
N THR A 185 8.32 -11.85 -11.22
CA THR A 185 7.28 -12.84 -10.92
C THR A 185 7.85 -14.24 -10.79
N ASP A 186 8.83 -14.61 -11.65
CA ASP A 186 9.50 -15.90 -11.58
C ASP A 186 10.32 -16.02 -10.29
N ARG A 187 11.07 -14.97 -9.94
CA ARG A 187 11.86 -14.95 -8.68
C ARG A 187 10.99 -15.12 -7.44
N LEU A 188 9.84 -14.44 -7.37
CA LEU A 188 8.92 -14.59 -6.25
C LEU A 188 8.25 -15.98 -6.24
N ALA A 189 7.88 -16.50 -7.40
CA ALA A 189 7.30 -17.84 -7.53
C ALA A 189 8.30 -18.94 -7.14
N GLU A 190 9.56 -18.82 -7.51
CA GLU A 190 10.65 -19.71 -7.11
C GLU A 190 10.87 -19.72 -5.60
N ALA A 191 10.95 -18.54 -4.98
CA ALA A 191 11.09 -18.43 -3.53
C ALA A 191 9.90 -19.08 -2.81
N ALA A 192 8.67 -18.87 -3.32
CA ALA A 192 7.48 -19.51 -2.80
C ALA A 192 7.51 -21.04 -2.98
N ALA A 193 7.91 -21.55 -4.15
CA ALA A 193 7.99 -22.98 -4.42
C ALA A 193 8.97 -23.70 -3.49
N ILE A 194 10.11 -23.10 -3.16
CA ILE A 194 11.07 -23.64 -2.18
C ILE A 194 10.41 -23.81 -0.81
N VAL A 195 9.67 -22.79 -0.36
CA VAL A 195 8.96 -22.85 0.93
C VAL A 195 7.82 -23.87 0.90
N VAL A 196 7.06 -23.93 -0.19
CA VAL A 196 5.98 -24.94 -0.34
C VAL A 196 6.54 -26.35 -0.34
N ARG A 197 7.69 -26.58 -0.99
CA ARG A 197 8.40 -27.87 -0.98
C ARG A 197 8.83 -28.28 0.43
N SER A 198 9.16 -27.34 1.30
CA SER A 198 9.47 -27.63 2.72
C SER A 198 8.22 -27.91 3.57
N GLY A 199 7.02 -28.01 2.96
CA GLY A 199 5.75 -28.28 3.65
C GLY A 199 5.08 -27.05 4.27
N ARG A 200 5.64 -25.85 4.06
CA ARG A 200 5.12 -24.59 4.59
C ARG A 200 4.37 -23.81 3.51
N SER A 201 3.82 -22.67 3.87
CA SER A 201 3.05 -21.83 2.94
C SER A 201 3.74 -20.49 2.68
N ALA A 202 3.45 -19.89 1.51
CA ALA A 202 3.95 -18.59 1.13
C ALA A 202 2.79 -17.60 0.88
N LEU A 203 3.05 -16.31 1.16
CA LEU A 203 2.14 -15.20 0.93
C LEU A 203 2.86 -14.09 0.18
N ALA A 204 2.32 -13.66 -0.96
CA ALA A 204 2.83 -12.53 -1.73
C ALA A 204 1.79 -11.40 -1.81
N ILE A 205 2.23 -10.20 -1.48
CA ILE A 205 1.44 -8.96 -1.57
C ILE A 205 1.99 -8.13 -2.70
N VAL A 206 1.11 -7.77 -3.64
CA VAL A 206 1.44 -6.99 -4.83
C VAL A 206 0.48 -5.79 -4.98
N PRO A 207 0.87 -4.72 -5.70
CA PRO A 207 0.10 -3.48 -5.77
C PRO A 207 -1.30 -3.63 -6.37
N ASP A 208 -1.43 -4.29 -7.52
CA ASP A 208 -2.66 -4.29 -8.29
C ASP A 208 -3.04 -5.67 -8.88
N GLN A 209 -4.17 -5.72 -9.59
CA GLN A 209 -4.70 -6.96 -10.18
C GLN A 209 -3.80 -7.51 -11.29
N ARG A 210 -3.12 -6.66 -12.06
CA ARG A 210 -2.22 -7.12 -13.14
C ARG A 210 -1.01 -7.83 -12.58
N ASP A 211 -0.48 -7.32 -11.48
CA ASP A 211 0.62 -7.95 -10.76
C ASP A 211 0.16 -9.28 -10.13
N VAL A 212 -1.07 -9.34 -9.60
CA VAL A 212 -1.67 -10.61 -9.13
C VAL A 212 -1.75 -11.61 -10.26
N ASP A 213 -2.28 -11.22 -11.42
CA ASP A 213 -2.44 -12.11 -12.57
C ASP A 213 -1.10 -12.57 -13.13
N ALA A 214 -0.12 -11.67 -13.22
CA ALA A 214 1.22 -11.97 -13.69
C ALA A 214 1.96 -12.92 -12.74
N LEU A 215 1.89 -12.68 -11.43
CA LEU A 215 2.52 -13.54 -10.44
C LEU A 215 1.81 -14.90 -10.35
N HIS A 216 0.49 -14.95 -10.47
CA HIS A 216 -0.28 -16.20 -10.52
C HIS A 216 0.15 -17.05 -11.72
N ALA A 217 0.27 -16.45 -12.91
CA ALA A 217 0.74 -17.14 -14.11
C ALA A 217 2.19 -17.67 -13.96
N ALA A 218 3.04 -17.01 -13.18
CA ALA A 218 4.36 -17.51 -12.83
C ALA A 218 4.28 -18.63 -11.79
N ALA A 219 3.45 -18.47 -10.78
CA ALA A 219 3.31 -19.41 -9.66
C ALA A 219 2.90 -20.81 -10.10
N VAL A 220 1.92 -20.92 -11.01
CA VAL A 220 1.42 -22.21 -11.51
C VAL A 220 2.42 -23.00 -12.37
N ARG A 221 3.55 -22.37 -12.75
CA ARG A 221 4.67 -23.09 -13.37
C ARG A 221 5.54 -23.84 -12.37
N HIS A 222 5.48 -23.45 -11.10
CA HIS A 222 6.34 -23.98 -10.04
C HIS A 222 5.57 -24.73 -8.96
N VAL A 223 4.29 -24.42 -8.74
CA VAL A 223 3.40 -24.97 -7.72
C VAL A 223 2.09 -25.39 -8.39
N ASP A 224 1.50 -26.49 -7.97
CA ASP A 224 0.20 -26.93 -8.48
C ASP A 224 -0.84 -25.84 -8.42
N GLU A 225 -1.62 -25.68 -9.50
CA GLU A 225 -2.63 -24.63 -9.64
C GLU A 225 -3.65 -24.64 -8.50
N ASP A 226 -4.09 -25.84 -8.05
CA ASP A 226 -5.05 -25.99 -6.95
C ASP A 226 -4.50 -25.51 -5.61
N ALA A 227 -3.19 -25.45 -5.44
CA ALA A 227 -2.51 -24.97 -4.24
C ALA A 227 -2.19 -23.46 -4.30
N VAL A 228 -2.43 -22.80 -5.46
CA VAL A 228 -2.20 -21.36 -5.65
C VAL A 228 -3.52 -20.59 -5.60
N VAL A 229 -3.66 -19.67 -4.67
CA VAL A 229 -4.89 -18.88 -4.50
C VAL A 229 -4.64 -17.40 -4.65
N ALA A 230 -5.35 -16.77 -5.59
CA ALA A 230 -5.32 -15.32 -5.79
C ALA A 230 -6.47 -14.64 -5.03
N LEU A 231 -6.14 -13.71 -4.12
CA LEU A 231 -7.08 -12.89 -3.34
C LEU A 231 -7.05 -11.45 -3.81
N SER A 232 -8.08 -11.01 -4.51
CA SER A 232 -8.16 -9.63 -5.02
C SER A 232 -9.55 -9.02 -4.87
N ALA A 233 -9.62 -7.70 -4.93
CA ALA A 233 -10.87 -6.96 -4.80
C ALA A 233 -11.79 -7.05 -6.03
N GLY A 234 -11.26 -7.45 -7.20
CA GLY A 234 -12.02 -7.60 -8.45
C GLY A 234 -12.97 -8.80 -8.48
N LEU A 235 -12.85 -9.70 -7.52
CA LEU A 235 -13.72 -10.87 -7.39
C LEU A 235 -15.09 -10.48 -6.81
N GLY A 236 -16.16 -11.10 -7.33
CA GLY A 236 -17.47 -10.99 -6.72
C GLY A 236 -17.49 -11.55 -5.27
N PRO A 237 -18.45 -11.10 -4.43
CA PRO A 237 -18.46 -11.44 -2.99
C PRO A 237 -18.40 -12.94 -2.70
N ALA A 238 -19.15 -13.75 -3.43
CA ALA A 238 -19.18 -15.21 -3.25
C ALA A 238 -17.83 -15.86 -3.59
N GLN A 239 -17.22 -15.47 -4.71
CA GLN A 239 -15.94 -16.02 -5.15
C GLN A 239 -14.80 -15.57 -4.22
N ARG A 240 -14.83 -14.32 -3.78
CA ARG A 240 -13.87 -13.78 -2.80
C ARG A 240 -13.94 -14.57 -1.48
N TYR A 241 -15.15 -14.81 -0.96
CA TYR A 241 -15.32 -15.58 0.27
C TYR A 241 -14.90 -17.05 0.11
N ARG A 242 -15.20 -17.68 -1.05
CA ARG A 242 -14.78 -19.05 -1.34
C ARG A 242 -13.25 -19.17 -1.32
N ARG A 243 -12.53 -18.29 -2.03
CA ARG A 243 -11.06 -18.31 -2.06
C ARG A 243 -10.47 -18.02 -0.68
N TRP A 244 -11.06 -17.11 0.07
CA TRP A 244 -10.63 -16.81 1.42
C TRP A 244 -10.84 -18.04 2.36
N LEU A 245 -11.96 -18.74 2.24
CA LEU A 245 -12.24 -19.98 2.98
C LEU A 245 -11.28 -21.11 2.61
N SER A 246 -10.88 -21.24 1.34
CA SER A 246 -9.89 -22.25 0.95
C SER A 246 -8.53 -22.00 1.62
N VAL A 247 -8.15 -20.72 1.78
CA VAL A 247 -6.95 -20.36 2.56
C VAL A 247 -7.12 -20.72 4.03
N LEU A 248 -8.26 -20.34 4.64
CA LEU A 248 -8.55 -20.63 6.05
C LEU A 248 -8.51 -22.13 6.35
N ARG A 249 -9.06 -22.96 5.46
CA ARG A 249 -9.14 -24.40 5.58
C ARG A 249 -7.85 -25.13 5.17
N GLY A 250 -6.76 -24.38 4.92
CA GLY A 250 -5.44 -24.95 4.65
C GLY A 250 -5.26 -25.54 3.25
N GLN A 251 -6.16 -25.22 2.31
CA GLN A 251 -6.10 -25.74 0.94
C GLN A 251 -5.14 -24.95 0.03
N ALA A 252 -4.74 -23.74 0.46
CA ALA A 252 -3.78 -22.91 -0.27
C ALA A 252 -2.39 -23.05 0.35
N ARG A 253 -1.38 -23.25 -0.49
CA ARG A 253 0.03 -23.23 -0.11
C ARG A 253 0.76 -21.99 -0.59
N PHE A 254 0.32 -21.41 -1.70
CA PHE A 254 0.81 -20.12 -2.16
C PHE A 254 -0.35 -19.14 -2.34
N VAL A 255 -0.41 -18.14 -1.50
CA VAL A 255 -1.44 -17.10 -1.53
C VAL A 255 -0.86 -15.83 -2.14
N ILE A 256 -1.50 -15.31 -3.17
CA ILE A 256 -1.13 -14.07 -3.86
C ILE A 256 -2.27 -13.08 -3.71
N GLY A 257 -1.99 -11.83 -3.40
CA GLY A 257 -3.08 -10.85 -3.36
C GLY A 257 -2.63 -9.41 -3.21
N THR A 258 -3.61 -8.52 -3.24
CA THR A 258 -3.38 -7.10 -2.99
C THR A 258 -3.34 -6.82 -1.48
N ARG A 259 -3.14 -5.56 -1.07
CA ARG A 259 -2.89 -5.14 0.32
C ARG A 259 -3.69 -5.87 1.40
N SER A 260 -5.00 -6.12 1.19
CA SER A 260 -5.83 -6.78 2.21
C SER A 260 -5.47 -8.26 2.42
N ALA A 261 -4.82 -8.90 1.46
CA ALA A 261 -4.40 -10.29 1.57
C ALA A 261 -3.29 -10.49 2.63
N VAL A 262 -2.65 -9.41 3.09
CA VAL A 262 -1.68 -9.47 4.18
C VAL A 262 -2.27 -10.04 5.48
N PHE A 263 -3.59 -9.97 5.65
CA PHE A 263 -4.34 -10.53 6.78
C PHE A 263 -4.89 -11.95 6.53
N ALA A 264 -4.69 -12.54 5.34
CA ALA A 264 -5.24 -13.85 5.01
C ALA A 264 -4.81 -14.93 6.04
N PRO A 265 -5.70 -15.84 6.46
CA PRO A 265 -5.42 -16.83 7.48
C PRO A 265 -4.61 -18.01 6.92
N VAL A 266 -3.40 -17.71 6.42
CA VAL A 266 -2.50 -18.71 5.81
C VAL A 266 -1.92 -19.59 6.90
N ALA A 267 -2.19 -20.90 6.81
CA ALA A 267 -1.62 -21.89 7.73
C ALA A 267 -0.12 -22.11 7.46
N ASP A 268 0.65 -22.36 8.52
CA ASP A 268 2.08 -22.68 8.46
C ASP A 268 2.90 -21.73 7.58
N LEU A 269 2.66 -20.43 7.73
CA LEU A 269 3.31 -19.40 6.92
C LEU A 269 4.83 -19.44 7.10
N GLY A 270 5.55 -19.74 6.01
CA GLY A 270 7.00 -19.80 5.94
C GLY A 270 7.66 -18.59 5.34
N LEU A 271 6.95 -17.87 4.47
CA LEU A 271 7.47 -16.70 3.76
C LEU A 271 6.36 -15.69 3.50
N VAL A 272 6.61 -14.43 3.84
CA VAL A 272 5.77 -13.30 3.40
C VAL A 272 6.60 -12.37 2.51
N MET A 273 6.03 -12.02 1.35
CA MET A 273 6.68 -11.19 0.34
C MET A 273 5.85 -9.95 0.04
N VAL A 274 6.52 -8.83 -0.19
CA VAL A 274 5.90 -7.58 -0.66
C VAL A 274 6.66 -7.09 -1.88
N TRP A 275 5.98 -6.94 -3.00
CA TRP A 275 6.52 -6.39 -4.23
C TRP A 275 6.18 -4.91 -4.35
N ASP A 276 7.16 -4.09 -4.78
CA ASP A 276 7.05 -2.64 -5.04
C ASP A 276 6.45 -1.89 -3.85
N ASP A 277 7.10 -2.03 -2.69
CA ASP A 277 6.64 -1.55 -1.38
C ASP A 277 6.40 -0.03 -1.30
N GLY A 278 6.92 0.72 -2.27
CA GLY A 278 6.68 2.16 -2.44
C GLY A 278 5.39 2.52 -3.18
N ASP A 279 4.58 1.54 -3.61
CA ASP A 279 3.31 1.86 -4.30
C ASP A 279 2.22 2.29 -3.32
N ASP A 280 1.60 3.45 -3.61
CA ASP A 280 0.55 4.06 -2.77
C ASP A 280 -0.66 3.13 -2.54
N THR A 281 -0.91 2.17 -3.45
CA THR A 281 -2.01 1.22 -3.34
C THR A 281 -1.83 0.23 -2.20
N LEU A 282 -0.62 0.06 -1.68
CA LEU A 282 -0.31 -0.77 -0.53
C LEU A 282 -0.70 -0.12 0.81
N ALA A 283 -0.97 1.18 0.83
CA ALA A 283 -1.52 1.87 1.98
C ALA A 283 -3.06 1.74 2.02
N GLU A 284 -3.62 1.36 3.16
CA GLU A 284 -5.07 1.26 3.33
C GLU A 284 -5.71 2.64 3.52
N PRO A 285 -6.68 3.04 2.68
CA PRO A 285 -7.31 4.36 2.77
C PRO A 285 -8.38 4.48 3.87
N ARG A 286 -8.68 3.41 4.60
CA ARG A 286 -9.65 3.36 5.70
C ARG A 286 -8.94 3.18 7.03
N ALA A 287 -9.57 3.63 8.11
CA ALA A 287 -9.03 3.43 9.45
C ALA A 287 -8.74 1.94 9.71
N PRO A 288 -7.66 1.66 10.41
CA PRO A 288 -6.65 2.55 11.00
C PRO A 288 -5.49 2.94 10.06
N TYR A 289 -5.63 2.83 8.74
CA TYR A 289 -4.69 3.24 7.69
C TYR A 289 -3.37 2.44 7.64
N PRO A 290 -3.36 1.12 7.87
CA PRO A 290 -2.12 0.37 7.87
C PRO A 290 -1.50 0.30 6.47
N HIS A 291 -0.17 0.26 6.43
CA HIS A 291 0.58 -0.04 5.21
C HIS A 291 0.88 -1.54 5.14
N ALA A 292 0.62 -2.19 3.99
CA ALA A 292 0.77 -3.66 3.85
C ALA A 292 2.20 -4.14 4.12
N ARG A 293 3.25 -3.37 3.76
CA ARG A 293 4.65 -3.67 4.11
C ARG A 293 4.82 -3.80 5.62
N GLU A 294 4.32 -2.83 6.40
CA GLU A 294 4.47 -2.83 7.85
C GLU A 294 3.73 -4.02 8.49
N VAL A 295 2.52 -4.31 7.99
CA VAL A 295 1.75 -5.48 8.47
C VAL A 295 2.45 -6.78 8.10
N ALA A 296 3.04 -6.89 6.90
CA ALA A 296 3.81 -8.06 6.47
C ALA A 296 5.04 -8.29 7.37
N MET A 297 5.77 -7.22 7.69
CA MET A 297 6.95 -7.30 8.58
C MET A 297 6.57 -7.65 10.02
N LEU A 298 5.48 -7.08 10.52
CA LEU A 298 4.92 -7.41 11.83
C LEU A 298 4.54 -8.90 11.89
N ARG A 299 3.88 -9.41 10.85
CA ARG A 299 3.50 -10.81 10.70
C ARG A 299 4.71 -11.74 10.63
N ALA A 300 5.74 -11.39 9.83
CA ALA A 300 6.98 -12.14 9.75
C ALA A 300 7.68 -12.24 11.12
N HIS A 301 7.63 -11.16 11.90
CA HIS A 301 8.18 -11.13 13.25
C HIS A 301 7.40 -12.04 14.20
N GLN A 302 6.06 -11.93 14.24
CA GLN A 302 5.20 -12.70 15.14
C GLN A 302 5.25 -14.21 14.88
N LEU A 303 5.27 -14.60 13.59
CA LEU A 303 5.28 -16.01 13.19
C LEU A 303 6.70 -16.58 13.05
N ARG A 304 7.74 -15.76 13.25
CA ARG A 304 9.15 -16.15 13.05
C ARG A 304 9.37 -16.80 11.68
N CYS A 305 8.74 -16.26 10.63
CA CYS A 305 8.90 -16.72 9.26
C CYS A 305 9.81 -15.79 8.46
N ALA A 306 10.20 -16.24 7.27
CA ALA A 306 10.98 -15.43 6.35
C ALA A 306 10.17 -14.24 5.82
N GLY A 307 10.86 -13.13 5.52
CA GLY A 307 10.28 -11.92 4.97
C GLY A 307 11.10 -11.36 3.81
N LEU A 308 10.44 -10.97 2.73
CA LEU A 308 11.08 -10.40 1.55
C LEU A 308 10.36 -9.12 1.12
N ILE A 309 11.05 -7.99 1.13
CA ILE A 309 10.62 -6.75 0.47
C ILE A 309 11.38 -6.66 -0.84
N ALA A 310 10.69 -6.40 -1.92
CA ALA A 310 11.27 -6.46 -3.25
C ALA A 310 10.77 -5.33 -4.15
N GLY A 311 11.60 -4.89 -5.09
CA GLY A 311 11.23 -3.87 -6.09
C GLY A 311 12.37 -3.51 -7.01
N TYR A 312 12.06 -2.77 -8.08
CA TYR A 312 13.09 -2.16 -8.94
C TYR A 312 13.70 -0.90 -8.31
N ALA A 313 12.95 -0.20 -7.47
CA ALA A 313 13.43 0.90 -6.65
C ALA A 313 13.47 0.46 -5.17
N ARG A 314 14.02 1.30 -4.32
CA ARG A 314 14.11 1.08 -2.88
C ARG A 314 13.51 2.29 -2.16
N THR A 315 12.66 2.03 -1.17
CA THR A 315 12.12 3.07 -0.29
C THR A 315 13.06 3.36 0.87
N ALA A 316 12.97 4.55 1.46
CA ALA A 316 13.70 4.87 2.69
C ALA A 316 13.31 3.95 3.85
N GLU A 317 12.06 3.47 3.89
CA GLU A 317 11.60 2.48 4.87
C GLU A 317 12.29 1.13 4.70
N ALA A 318 12.37 0.62 3.46
CA ALA A 318 13.09 -0.63 3.18
C ALA A 318 14.58 -0.47 3.48
N GLN A 319 15.18 0.70 3.18
CA GLN A 319 16.56 1.00 3.55
C GLN A 319 16.75 1.08 5.07
N ALA A 320 15.80 1.63 5.80
CA ALA A 320 15.87 1.67 7.27
C ALA A 320 15.90 0.26 7.90
N LEU A 321 15.23 -0.73 7.29
CA LEU A 321 15.29 -2.14 7.73
C LEU A 321 16.69 -2.75 7.51
N VAL A 322 17.35 -2.39 6.43
CA VAL A 322 18.73 -2.82 6.16
C VAL A 322 19.71 -2.14 7.10
N THR A 323 19.61 -0.82 7.24
CA THR A 323 20.48 -0.01 8.11
C THR A 323 20.37 -0.44 9.58
N SER A 324 19.16 -0.79 10.04
CA SER A 324 18.94 -1.33 11.40
C SER A 324 19.33 -2.81 11.56
N ARG A 325 19.82 -3.46 10.50
CA ARG A 325 20.15 -4.90 10.46
C ARG A 325 18.98 -5.83 10.75
N TRP A 326 17.75 -5.33 10.58
CA TRP A 326 16.55 -6.15 10.69
C TRP A 326 16.37 -7.05 9.45
N ALA A 327 16.83 -6.58 8.29
CA ALA A 327 16.85 -7.32 7.02
C ALA A 327 18.24 -7.24 6.38
N HIS A 328 18.55 -8.22 5.51
CA HIS A 328 19.77 -8.25 4.71
C HIS A 328 19.52 -7.74 3.30
N ASP A 329 20.56 -7.16 2.68
CA ASP A 329 20.53 -6.79 1.28
C ASP A 329 20.65 -8.01 0.36
N LEU A 330 19.78 -8.07 -0.65
CA LEU A 330 19.91 -8.91 -1.84
C LEU A 330 20.09 -7.99 -3.05
N VAL A 331 21.32 -7.57 -3.28
CA VAL A 331 21.70 -6.66 -4.36
C VAL A 331 22.73 -7.31 -5.27
N ALA A 332 22.63 -7.02 -6.58
CA ALA A 332 23.61 -7.47 -7.55
C ALA A 332 24.85 -6.57 -7.55
N THR A 333 25.99 -7.14 -7.98
CA THR A 333 27.21 -6.35 -8.12
C THR A 333 27.10 -5.33 -9.24
N ARG A 334 27.88 -4.24 -9.17
CA ARG A 334 27.85 -3.16 -10.17
C ARG A 334 28.11 -3.64 -11.62
N PRO A 335 29.05 -4.56 -11.89
CA PRO A 335 29.21 -5.11 -13.23
C PRO A 335 27.96 -5.81 -13.76
N VAL A 336 27.28 -6.61 -12.92
CA VAL A 336 26.03 -7.31 -13.27
C VAL A 336 24.92 -6.30 -13.56
N VAL A 337 24.73 -5.29 -12.68
CA VAL A 337 23.77 -4.21 -12.92
C VAL A 337 24.01 -3.53 -14.26
N ARG A 338 25.27 -3.14 -14.55
CA ARG A 338 25.64 -2.47 -15.82
C ARG A 338 25.36 -3.31 -17.05
N SER A 339 25.53 -4.63 -16.99
CA SER A 339 25.25 -5.52 -18.12
C SER A 339 23.76 -5.67 -18.43
N ARG A 340 22.89 -5.49 -17.42
CA ARG A 340 21.44 -5.68 -17.54
C ARG A 340 20.66 -4.39 -17.79
N THR A 341 21.25 -3.22 -17.51
CA THR A 341 20.56 -1.92 -17.60
C THR A 341 20.53 -1.38 -19.03
N PRO A 342 19.46 -0.68 -19.43
CA PRO A 342 19.47 0.16 -20.65
C PRO A 342 20.46 1.31 -20.50
N ARG A 343 20.77 1.97 -21.60
CA ARG A 343 21.49 3.25 -21.57
C ARG A 343 20.51 4.35 -21.15
N VAL A 344 20.73 4.98 -20.02
CA VAL A 344 19.91 6.11 -19.57
C VAL A 344 20.59 7.43 -19.95
N VAL A 345 19.82 8.33 -20.54
CA VAL A 345 20.27 9.67 -20.99
C VAL A 345 19.28 10.71 -20.41
N ALA A 346 19.81 11.79 -19.88
CA ALA A 346 19.04 12.93 -19.38
C ALA A 346 19.36 14.20 -20.19
N LEU A 347 18.61 15.28 -19.95
CA LEU A 347 18.92 16.58 -20.54
C LEU A 347 20.23 17.12 -19.94
N GLU A 348 21.17 17.46 -20.81
CA GLU A 348 22.42 18.05 -20.39
C GLU A 348 22.26 19.58 -20.20
N ASP A 349 22.82 20.08 -19.10
CA ASP A 349 22.81 21.51 -18.73
C ASP A 349 24.06 22.25 -19.23
N SER A 350 24.82 21.64 -20.17
CA SER A 350 26.03 22.26 -20.70
C SER A 350 25.71 23.35 -21.72
N ALA A 351 26.49 24.43 -21.74
CA ALA A 351 26.36 25.52 -22.74
C ALA A 351 26.43 24.97 -24.18
N ILE A 352 27.26 23.97 -24.42
CA ILE A 352 27.42 23.32 -25.72
C ILE A 352 26.15 22.55 -26.12
N ALA A 353 25.49 21.88 -25.18
CA ALA A 353 24.22 21.18 -25.44
C ALA A 353 23.09 22.18 -25.71
N GLN A 354 23.07 23.30 -25.00
CA GLN A 354 22.10 24.38 -25.22
C GLN A 354 22.31 25.11 -26.58
N GLU A 355 23.55 25.25 -27.04
CA GLU A 355 23.84 25.79 -28.39
C GLU A 355 23.37 24.83 -29.49
N ARG A 356 23.49 23.50 -29.28
CA ARG A 356 23.06 22.51 -30.25
C ARG A 356 21.55 22.32 -30.33
N ASP A 357 20.85 22.50 -29.22
CA ASP A 357 19.39 22.41 -29.15
C ASP A 357 18.85 23.44 -28.14
N ALA A 358 18.77 24.69 -28.57
CA ALA A 358 18.27 25.81 -27.75
C ALA A 358 16.82 25.56 -27.24
N ALA A 359 16.08 24.71 -27.91
CA ALA A 359 14.73 24.32 -27.53
C ALA A 359 14.69 23.10 -26.58
N SER A 360 15.80 22.42 -26.30
CA SER A 360 15.83 21.17 -25.53
C SER A 360 15.19 21.29 -24.14
N HIS A 361 15.44 22.42 -23.47
CA HIS A 361 14.88 22.69 -22.14
C HIS A 361 13.44 23.21 -22.18
N THR A 362 12.98 23.73 -23.31
CA THR A 362 11.63 24.31 -23.49
C THR A 362 10.69 23.38 -24.23
N ALA A 363 11.22 22.55 -25.12
CA ALA A 363 10.45 21.55 -25.84
C ALA A 363 10.02 20.41 -24.91
N ARG A 364 8.76 20.00 -24.99
CA ARG A 364 8.25 18.84 -24.26
C ARG A 364 8.85 17.53 -24.77
N LEU A 365 9.17 17.48 -26.05
CA LEU A 365 9.85 16.40 -26.76
C LEU A 365 11.16 16.95 -27.33
N PRO A 366 12.25 16.92 -26.57
CA PRO A 366 13.55 17.37 -27.05
C PRO A 366 14.07 16.47 -28.19
N SER A 367 14.97 17.00 -29.01
CA SER A 367 15.54 16.30 -30.17
C SER A 367 16.11 14.92 -29.80
N ILE A 368 16.82 14.82 -28.68
CA ILE A 368 17.39 13.57 -28.17
C ILE A 368 16.32 12.48 -27.93
N ALA A 369 15.14 12.87 -27.45
CA ALA A 369 14.03 11.92 -27.26
C ALA A 369 13.44 11.45 -28.59
N LEU A 370 13.28 12.37 -29.54
CA LEU A 370 12.80 12.04 -30.90
C LEU A 370 13.79 11.16 -31.65
N ASP A 371 15.08 11.41 -31.52
CA ASP A 371 16.12 10.62 -32.20
C ASP A 371 16.23 9.20 -31.62
N ALA A 372 16.12 9.05 -30.29
CA ALA A 372 16.05 7.74 -29.65
C ALA A 372 14.80 6.95 -30.12
N ALA A 373 13.63 7.60 -30.18
CA ALA A 373 12.41 6.97 -30.68
C ALA A 373 12.53 6.55 -32.15
N ARG A 374 13.05 7.44 -33.03
CA ARG A 374 13.26 7.14 -34.44
C ARG A 374 14.25 6.00 -34.65
N ALA A 375 15.35 5.97 -33.88
CA ALA A 375 16.34 4.89 -33.94
C ALA A 375 15.74 3.54 -33.57
N ALA A 376 14.95 3.48 -32.49
CA ALA A 376 14.25 2.26 -32.07
C ALA A 376 13.22 1.79 -33.11
N LEU A 377 12.41 2.70 -33.65
CA LEU A 377 11.41 2.37 -34.68
C LEU A 377 12.06 1.89 -35.99
N ARG A 378 13.19 2.48 -36.42
CA ARG A 378 13.98 2.00 -37.58
C ARG A 378 14.55 0.61 -37.34
N ALA A 379 14.87 0.26 -36.10
CA ALA A 379 15.30 -1.08 -35.71
C ALA A 379 14.11 -2.04 -35.45
N GLU A 380 12.91 -1.68 -35.92
CA GLU A 380 11.66 -2.44 -35.74
C GLU A 380 11.30 -2.77 -34.28
N ARG A 381 11.67 -1.88 -33.34
CA ARG A 381 11.44 -2.05 -31.92
C ARG A 381 10.38 -1.08 -31.41
N PRO A 382 9.50 -1.53 -30.51
CA PRO A 382 8.50 -0.63 -29.92
C PRO A 382 9.15 0.42 -29.02
N VAL A 383 8.47 1.58 -28.90
CA VAL A 383 8.89 2.71 -28.07
C VAL A 383 7.84 2.96 -27.01
N LEU A 384 8.25 3.04 -25.75
CA LEU A 384 7.41 3.44 -24.62
C LEU A 384 7.50 4.95 -24.41
N VAL A 385 6.35 5.62 -24.25
CA VAL A 385 6.29 7.03 -23.85
C VAL A 385 5.52 7.11 -22.54
N GLN A 386 6.21 7.32 -21.43
CA GLN A 386 5.60 7.51 -20.13
C GLN A 386 5.28 8.99 -19.92
N VAL A 387 4.03 9.28 -19.55
CA VAL A 387 3.54 10.64 -19.26
C VAL A 387 2.80 10.69 -17.92
N PRO A 388 2.96 11.75 -17.11
CA PRO A 388 2.24 11.87 -15.85
C PRO A 388 0.71 11.75 -16.00
N ARG A 389 0.03 11.24 -14.99
CA ARG A 389 -1.44 11.17 -14.95
C ARG A 389 -2.06 12.57 -14.89
N ARG A 390 -3.26 12.75 -15.50
CA ARG A 390 -4.09 13.93 -15.25
C ARG A 390 -4.46 13.99 -13.76
N GLY A 391 -4.39 15.19 -13.16
CA GLY A 391 -4.75 15.40 -11.76
C GLY A 391 -3.56 15.46 -10.78
N TYR A 392 -2.32 15.29 -11.27
CA TYR A 392 -1.17 15.75 -10.50
C TYR A 392 -1.27 17.27 -10.36
N VAL A 393 -1.28 17.73 -9.11
CA VAL A 393 -1.56 19.12 -8.72
C VAL A 393 -0.77 20.10 -9.58
N PRO A 394 -1.40 21.14 -10.12
CA PRO A 394 -0.70 22.17 -10.86
C PRO A 394 0.21 22.96 -9.91
N ALA A 395 1.48 22.58 -9.84
CA ALA A 395 2.49 23.50 -9.36
C ALA A 395 2.72 24.55 -10.44
N LEU A 396 2.91 25.80 -10.04
CA LEU A 396 3.35 26.82 -10.97
C LEU A 396 4.84 26.64 -11.27
N ALA A 397 5.19 26.70 -12.53
CA ALA A 397 6.57 26.71 -12.97
C ALA A 397 6.83 27.91 -13.89
N CYS A 398 8.08 28.32 -13.99
CA CYS A 398 8.51 29.33 -14.96
C CYS A 398 8.20 28.87 -16.37
N GLY A 399 7.55 29.71 -17.17
CA GLY A 399 7.23 29.43 -18.57
C GLY A 399 8.47 29.30 -19.45
N ARG A 400 9.62 29.91 -19.04
CA ARG A 400 10.87 29.92 -19.79
C ARG A 400 11.81 28.77 -19.42
N CYS A 401 12.16 28.61 -18.14
CA CYS A 401 13.16 27.63 -17.69
C CYS A 401 12.58 26.46 -16.90
N ARG A 402 11.26 26.39 -16.70
CA ARG A 402 10.51 25.35 -15.98
C ARG A 402 10.87 25.18 -14.51
N THR A 403 11.70 26.04 -13.94
CA THR A 403 11.98 26.06 -12.50
C THR A 403 10.66 26.23 -11.76
N ILE A 404 10.41 25.38 -10.75
CA ILE A 404 9.19 25.40 -9.94
C ILE A 404 9.14 26.71 -9.16
N ALA A 405 7.99 27.39 -9.21
CA ALA A 405 7.77 28.60 -8.45
C ALA A 405 7.64 28.29 -6.96
N ARG A 406 8.53 28.84 -6.16
CA ARG A 406 8.58 28.69 -4.71
C ARG A 406 8.28 30.02 -4.02
N CYS A 407 7.62 29.96 -2.88
CA CYS A 407 7.39 31.10 -2.01
C CYS A 407 8.73 31.67 -1.50
N ARG A 408 8.91 32.97 -1.58
CA ARG A 408 10.13 33.64 -1.11
C ARG A 408 10.27 33.63 0.42
N THR A 409 9.17 33.41 1.14
CA THR A 409 9.14 33.44 2.62
C THR A 409 9.36 32.05 3.24
N CYS A 410 8.69 31.00 2.73
CA CYS A 410 8.71 29.67 3.34
C CYS A 410 9.14 28.56 2.38
N THR A 411 9.59 28.92 1.16
CA THR A 411 9.95 27.99 0.08
C THR A 411 8.83 27.03 -0.34
N GLY A 412 7.62 27.23 0.20
CA GLY A 412 6.44 26.48 -0.15
C GLY A 412 6.04 26.70 -1.63
N PRO A 413 5.26 25.79 -2.18
CA PRO A 413 4.86 25.84 -3.57
C PRO A 413 3.78 26.88 -3.82
N MET A 414 3.87 27.52 -4.99
CA MET A 414 2.92 28.51 -5.43
C MET A 414 1.83 27.87 -6.30
N SER A 415 0.58 28.33 -6.14
CA SER A 415 -0.58 27.92 -6.95
C SER A 415 -1.35 29.14 -7.45
N LEU A 416 -2.09 29.00 -8.55
CA LEU A 416 -3.08 30.00 -8.99
C LEU A 416 -4.46 29.46 -8.62
N PRO A 417 -5.15 30.07 -7.63
CA PRO A 417 -6.47 29.63 -7.23
C PRO A 417 -7.53 29.86 -8.33
N ASP A 418 -7.49 31.02 -9.01
CA ASP A 418 -8.42 31.39 -10.09
C ASP A 418 -7.74 32.28 -11.15
N ARG A 419 -8.38 32.40 -12.35
CA ARG A 419 -7.92 33.30 -13.40
C ARG A 419 -8.05 34.75 -12.95
N GLY A 420 -6.92 35.41 -12.72
CA GLY A 420 -6.83 36.83 -12.35
C GLY A 420 -6.45 37.12 -10.91
N ALA A 421 -6.41 36.11 -10.04
CA ALA A 421 -5.82 36.23 -8.70
C ALA A 421 -4.30 36.03 -8.77
N GLY A 422 -3.54 36.75 -7.92
CA GLY A 422 -2.11 36.52 -7.76
C GLY A 422 -1.81 35.08 -7.31
N ALA A 423 -0.56 34.68 -7.46
CA ALA A 423 -0.13 33.35 -7.02
C ALA A 423 -0.13 33.26 -5.48
N VAL A 424 -0.70 32.18 -4.93
CA VAL A 424 -0.81 31.96 -3.48
C VAL A 424 0.09 30.81 -3.05
N CYS A 425 0.86 31.02 -1.98
CA CYS A 425 1.64 29.97 -1.37
C CYS A 425 0.72 28.99 -0.62
N ARG A 426 0.86 27.69 -0.92
CA ARG A 426 0.02 26.65 -0.29
C ARG A 426 0.42 26.32 1.15
N TRP A 427 1.60 26.76 1.60
CA TRP A 427 2.04 26.51 2.98
C TRP A 427 1.71 27.67 3.92
N CYS A 428 2.06 28.90 3.53
CA CYS A 428 1.90 30.05 4.41
C CYS A 428 0.77 31.01 3.99
N GLY A 429 0.01 30.69 2.92
CA GLY A 429 -1.11 31.51 2.45
C GLY A 429 -0.72 32.85 1.80
N ARG A 430 0.59 33.20 1.74
CA ARG A 430 1.03 34.48 1.19
C ARG A 430 0.73 34.58 -0.29
N THR A 431 0.13 35.70 -0.69
CA THR A 431 -0.15 36.02 -2.08
C THR A 431 0.99 36.84 -2.69
N GLU A 432 1.45 36.45 -3.87
CA GLU A 432 2.38 37.23 -4.69
C GLU A 432 1.67 37.65 -5.98
N ALA A 433 1.56 38.98 -6.18
CA ALA A 433 0.87 39.52 -7.36
C ALA A 433 1.63 39.22 -8.65
N THR A 434 2.97 39.21 -8.60
CA THR A 434 3.85 38.90 -9.73
C THR A 434 4.93 37.91 -9.27
N LEU A 435 5.02 36.76 -9.95
CA LEU A 435 6.08 35.80 -9.73
C LEU A 435 7.23 36.05 -10.68
N HIS A 436 8.42 36.31 -10.13
CA HIS A 436 9.67 36.33 -10.89
C HIS A 436 10.45 35.05 -10.66
N CYS A 437 10.86 34.41 -11.73
CA CYS A 437 11.65 33.17 -11.63
C CYS A 437 13.02 33.47 -10.98
N VAL A 438 13.34 32.78 -9.91
CA VAL A 438 14.61 32.91 -9.18
C VAL A 438 15.83 32.51 -10.02
N ARG A 439 15.64 31.70 -11.07
CA ARG A 439 16.72 31.19 -11.93
C ARG A 439 16.96 32.08 -13.17
N CYS A 440 15.93 32.55 -13.85
CA CYS A 440 16.05 33.24 -15.13
C CYS A 440 15.38 34.62 -15.18
N GLY A 441 14.82 35.11 -14.07
CA GLY A 441 14.18 36.43 -13.95
C GLY A 441 12.85 36.59 -14.71
N SER A 442 12.38 35.59 -15.45
CA SER A 442 11.16 35.66 -16.27
C SER A 442 9.90 35.72 -15.42
N ASP A 443 8.94 36.55 -15.83
CA ASP A 443 7.61 36.69 -15.21
C ASP A 443 6.59 35.71 -15.81
N ALA A 444 6.96 35.01 -16.88
CA ALA A 444 6.09 34.05 -17.53
C ALA A 444 5.86 32.84 -16.61
N VAL A 445 4.64 32.67 -16.17
CA VAL A 445 4.23 31.56 -15.31
C VAL A 445 3.41 30.59 -16.14
N ARG A 446 3.69 29.32 -15.98
CA ARG A 446 2.99 28.23 -16.66
C ARG A 446 2.33 27.33 -15.63
N ALA A 447 1.00 27.17 -15.70
CA ALA A 447 0.31 26.09 -15.05
C ALA A 447 0.50 24.81 -15.90
N VAL A 448 0.93 23.72 -15.31
CA VAL A 448 1.39 22.58 -16.10
C VAL A 448 0.59 21.32 -15.80
N VAL A 449 -0.27 20.95 -16.73
CA VAL A 449 -0.78 19.58 -16.86
C VAL A 449 -1.03 19.29 -18.34
N VAL A 450 -0.24 18.41 -18.92
CA VAL A 450 -0.52 17.82 -20.24
C VAL A 450 -0.73 16.33 -20.07
N GLY A 451 -1.94 15.83 -20.29
CA GLY A 451 -2.27 14.41 -20.12
C GLY A 451 -1.90 13.57 -21.36
N ALA A 452 -1.90 12.24 -21.20
CA ALA A 452 -1.53 11.24 -22.21
C ALA A 452 -2.23 11.43 -23.57
N ARG A 453 -3.52 11.85 -23.58
CA ARG A 453 -4.28 12.08 -24.80
C ARG A 453 -3.66 13.15 -25.70
N ARG A 454 -3.26 14.30 -25.10
CA ARG A 454 -2.64 15.38 -25.86
C ARG A 454 -1.24 15.01 -26.34
N THR A 455 -0.51 14.19 -25.58
CA THR A 455 0.78 13.67 -26.02
C THR A 455 0.64 12.75 -27.22
N ALA A 456 -0.38 11.92 -27.24
CA ALA A 456 -0.69 11.06 -28.37
C ALA A 456 -1.07 11.86 -29.64
N GLU A 457 -1.70 13.02 -29.46
CA GLU A 457 -2.06 13.95 -30.56
C GLU A 457 -0.84 14.71 -31.09
N GLU A 458 0.17 14.98 -30.24
CA GLU A 458 1.39 15.72 -30.57
C GLU A 458 2.47 14.83 -31.26
N LEU A 459 2.37 13.52 -31.13
CA LEU A 459 3.35 12.59 -31.72
C LEU A 459 2.94 12.18 -33.13
N PRO A 460 3.77 12.46 -34.17
CA PRO A 460 3.51 12.03 -35.53
C PRO A 460 3.69 10.51 -35.65
N GLY A 461 2.61 9.82 -36.01
CA GLY A 461 2.65 8.37 -36.23
C GLY A 461 1.43 7.66 -35.64
N ARG A 462 1.13 6.46 -36.15
CA ARG A 462 0.01 5.65 -35.69
C ARG A 462 0.20 5.26 -34.21
N CYS A 463 -0.37 6.04 -33.31
CA CYS A 463 -0.55 5.61 -31.94
C CYS A 463 -1.58 4.48 -31.91
N ALA A 464 -1.11 3.23 -31.86
CA ALA A 464 -1.96 2.11 -31.50
C ALA A 464 -2.18 2.17 -29.97
N GLY A 465 -3.14 2.99 -29.53
CA GLY A 465 -3.44 3.08 -28.13
C GLY A 465 -4.51 4.14 -27.89
N GLY A 466 -5.76 3.74 -27.90
CA GLY A 466 -6.82 4.54 -27.34
C GLY A 466 -6.48 4.87 -25.89
N ALA A 467 -6.68 6.14 -25.48
CA ALA A 467 -6.55 6.58 -24.10
C ALA A 467 -7.32 5.59 -23.20
N ALA A 468 -6.59 4.70 -22.54
CA ALA A 468 -7.17 3.82 -21.54
C ALA A 468 -7.62 4.71 -20.38
N GLY A 469 -8.93 4.89 -20.24
CA GLY A 469 -9.51 5.32 -18.96
C GLY A 469 -9.13 4.28 -17.88
N PRO A 470 -9.25 4.60 -16.59
CA PRO A 470 -8.71 3.79 -15.50
C PRO A 470 -9.26 2.36 -15.36
N ARG A 471 -10.01 1.85 -16.35
CA ARG A 471 -10.72 0.56 -16.24
C ARG A 471 -10.75 -0.32 -17.50
N ARG A 472 -9.99 -0.01 -18.58
CA ARG A 472 -9.93 -0.94 -19.72
C ARG A 472 -8.50 -1.14 -20.19
N PRO A 473 -7.99 -2.40 -20.25
CA PRO A 473 -6.75 -2.72 -20.93
C PRO A 473 -6.90 -2.37 -22.41
N CYS A 474 -5.83 -1.87 -23.03
CA CYS A 474 -5.78 -1.68 -24.47
C CYS A 474 -5.94 -3.06 -25.15
N THR A 475 -7.11 -3.38 -25.67
CA THR A 475 -7.39 -4.61 -26.40
C THR A 475 -6.61 -4.72 -27.73
N ALA A 476 -5.87 -3.67 -28.12
CA ALA A 476 -5.04 -3.65 -29.32
C ALA A 476 -3.61 -4.17 -29.09
N CYS A 477 -3.16 -4.33 -27.83
CA CYS A 477 -1.86 -4.88 -27.47
C CYS A 477 -2.00 -6.27 -26.87
N GLY A 478 -2.63 -7.20 -27.59
CA GLY A 478 -2.58 -8.62 -27.25
C GLY A 478 -1.11 -9.08 -27.21
N ALA A 479 -0.75 -9.88 -26.21
CA ALA A 479 0.54 -10.56 -26.13
C ALA A 479 0.84 -11.23 -27.48
N GLY A 480 1.86 -10.71 -28.21
CA GLY A 480 2.25 -11.28 -29.51
C GLY A 480 2.54 -10.28 -30.63
N ARG A 481 2.32 -8.97 -30.46
CA ARG A 481 2.65 -8.00 -31.53
C ARG A 481 4.09 -7.52 -31.43
N THR A 482 4.93 -7.95 -32.34
CA THR A 482 6.32 -7.49 -32.57
C THR A 482 6.42 -6.28 -33.51
N ALA A 483 5.30 -5.68 -33.90
CA ALA A 483 5.29 -4.56 -34.83
C ALA A 483 5.85 -3.28 -34.16
N PRO A 484 6.68 -2.48 -34.89
CA PRO A 484 7.17 -1.21 -34.39
C PRO A 484 5.97 -0.29 -34.09
N ALA A 485 5.79 0.05 -32.83
CA ALA A 485 4.68 0.85 -32.35
C ALA A 485 5.15 1.83 -31.26
N LEU A 486 4.48 2.98 -31.22
CA LEU A 486 4.66 3.96 -30.18
C LEU A 486 3.56 3.78 -29.14
N VAL A 487 3.95 3.40 -27.92
CA VAL A 487 3.04 3.10 -26.82
C VAL A 487 3.06 4.24 -25.81
N VAL A 488 1.95 4.97 -25.67
CA VAL A 488 1.83 6.05 -24.68
C VAL A 488 1.12 5.50 -23.45
N ALA A 489 1.78 5.56 -22.30
CA ALA A 489 1.26 5.06 -21.02
C ALA A 489 1.42 6.07 -19.88
N THR A 490 0.57 5.96 -18.87
CA THR A 490 0.77 6.63 -17.59
C THR A 490 1.48 5.70 -16.62
N PRO A 491 2.25 6.22 -15.63
CA PRO A 491 2.95 5.40 -14.65
C PRO A 491 2.06 4.31 -14.04
N GLY A 492 2.56 3.09 -14.07
CA GLY A 492 1.87 1.89 -13.63
C GLY A 492 0.86 1.32 -14.64
N ALA A 493 0.78 1.85 -15.87
CA ALA A 493 -0.08 1.32 -16.94
C ALA A 493 0.72 0.84 -18.17
N GLU A 494 2.04 0.77 -18.06
CA GLU A 494 2.93 0.35 -19.12
C GLU A 494 2.71 -1.14 -19.43
N PRO A 495 2.37 -1.50 -20.69
CA PRO A 495 2.26 -2.90 -21.05
C PRO A 495 3.64 -3.53 -21.23
N ALA A 496 3.81 -4.75 -20.74
CA ALA A 496 4.97 -5.57 -21.09
C ALA A 496 4.88 -6.00 -22.56
N VAL A 497 6.01 -5.96 -23.27
CA VAL A 497 6.10 -6.40 -24.66
C VAL A 497 7.15 -7.50 -24.78
N ALA A 498 6.88 -8.51 -25.61
CA ALA A 498 7.82 -9.58 -25.85
C ALA A 498 9.14 -9.02 -26.40
N GLY A 499 10.25 -9.40 -25.78
CA GLY A 499 11.59 -8.95 -26.14
C GLY A 499 11.94 -7.51 -25.70
N GLY A 500 11.06 -6.82 -24.96
CA GLY A 500 11.29 -5.49 -24.39
C GLY A 500 11.23 -4.33 -25.39
N TYR A 501 11.12 -3.11 -24.85
CA TYR A 501 11.14 -1.88 -25.66
C TYR A 501 12.55 -1.55 -26.17
N GLY A 502 12.66 -0.97 -27.37
CA GLY A 502 13.91 -0.42 -27.90
C GLY A 502 14.26 0.93 -27.26
N ALA A 503 13.25 1.73 -26.95
CA ALA A 503 13.44 2.99 -26.22
C ALA A 503 12.28 3.26 -25.26
N ALA A 504 12.55 4.00 -24.17
CA ALA A 504 11.55 4.63 -23.33
C ALA A 504 11.81 6.13 -23.20
N LEU A 505 10.75 6.92 -23.35
CA LEU A 505 10.75 8.37 -23.16
C LEU A 505 9.98 8.71 -21.90
N LEU A 506 10.68 9.17 -20.84
CA LEU A 506 10.11 9.55 -19.56
C LEU A 506 9.88 11.06 -19.57
N LEU A 507 8.67 11.46 -19.96
CA LEU A 507 8.34 12.87 -20.20
C LEU A 507 7.88 13.57 -18.91
N ASP A 508 8.00 14.89 -18.93
CA ASP A 508 7.51 15.76 -17.85
C ASP A 508 8.04 15.37 -16.45
N GLY A 509 9.30 14.97 -16.35
CA GLY A 509 9.95 14.54 -15.10
C GLY A 509 9.89 15.57 -13.98
N TRP A 510 9.96 16.86 -14.35
CA TRP A 510 9.79 17.99 -13.42
C TRP A 510 8.41 17.98 -12.72
N ALA A 511 7.34 17.45 -13.35
CA ALA A 511 6.01 17.35 -12.75
C ALA A 511 5.94 16.26 -11.67
N LEU A 512 6.73 15.21 -11.78
CA LEU A 512 6.86 14.18 -10.77
C LEU A 512 7.70 14.64 -9.58
N LEU A 513 8.86 15.24 -9.87
CA LEU A 513 9.80 15.75 -8.86
C LEU A 513 9.30 17.00 -8.13
N GLY A 514 8.44 17.80 -8.77
CA GLY A 514 7.90 19.02 -8.21
C GLY A 514 6.70 18.85 -7.30
N ARG A 515 6.29 17.64 -7.02
CA ARG A 515 5.20 17.36 -6.08
C ARG A 515 5.59 17.82 -4.67
N GLN A 516 4.58 18.29 -3.93
CA GLN A 516 4.71 18.69 -2.53
C GLN A 516 4.45 17.49 -1.65
N ASP A 517 5.31 16.52 -1.75
CA ASP A 517 5.19 15.27 -1.05
C ASP A 517 6.59 14.84 -0.61
N LEU A 518 6.71 14.40 0.63
CA LEU A 518 7.98 13.91 1.18
C LEU A 518 8.59 12.82 0.29
N ARG A 519 7.75 12.03 -0.38
CA ARG A 519 8.16 10.88 -1.20
C ARG A 519 8.24 11.19 -2.69
N ALA A 520 8.20 12.47 -3.10
CA ALA A 520 8.14 12.84 -4.51
C ALA A 520 9.33 12.31 -5.32
N SER A 521 10.55 12.35 -4.76
CA SER A 521 11.78 11.88 -5.39
C SER A 521 11.80 10.33 -5.48
N GLU A 522 11.46 9.65 -4.41
CA GLU A 522 11.38 8.17 -4.37
C GLU A 522 10.33 7.65 -5.36
N ASP A 523 9.15 8.26 -5.35
CA ASP A 523 8.04 7.87 -6.22
C ASP A 523 8.35 8.14 -7.71
N ALA A 524 9.05 9.23 -8.01
CA ALA A 524 9.53 9.50 -9.36
C ALA A 524 10.54 8.44 -9.81
N LEU A 525 11.55 8.14 -8.97
CA LEU A 525 12.56 7.13 -9.27
C LEU A 525 11.92 5.75 -9.45
N ARG A 526 11.01 5.36 -8.56
CA ARG A 526 10.29 4.09 -8.63
C ARG A 526 9.56 3.91 -9.96
N ARG A 527 8.80 4.91 -10.38
CA ARG A 527 8.04 4.90 -11.64
C ARG A 527 8.94 4.87 -12.87
N TRP A 528 10.04 5.60 -12.84
CA TRP A 528 11.01 5.63 -13.91
C TRP A 528 11.77 4.30 -14.01
N MET A 529 12.18 3.71 -12.90
CA MET A 529 12.84 2.41 -12.89
C MET A 529 11.92 1.29 -13.35
N ALA A 530 10.64 1.29 -12.94
CA ALA A 530 9.66 0.32 -13.41
C ALA A 530 9.48 0.38 -14.95
N ALA A 531 9.36 1.59 -15.52
CA ALA A 531 9.29 1.76 -16.97
C ALA A 531 10.61 1.39 -17.68
N ALA A 532 11.74 1.78 -17.10
CA ALA A 532 13.06 1.50 -17.65
C ALA A 532 13.41 0.01 -17.60
N ALA A 533 12.90 -0.74 -16.63
CA ALA A 533 13.06 -2.19 -16.52
C ALA A 533 12.42 -2.97 -17.69
N LEU A 534 11.46 -2.35 -18.40
CA LEU A 534 10.81 -2.92 -19.58
C LEU A 534 11.65 -2.71 -20.87
N VAL A 535 12.72 -1.91 -20.79
CA VAL A 535 13.60 -1.60 -21.93
C VAL A 535 14.72 -2.62 -22.01
N ARG A 536 15.10 -3.01 -23.23
CA ARG A 536 16.25 -3.89 -23.49
C ARG A 536 17.52 -3.33 -22.85
N HIS A 537 18.46 -4.19 -22.51
CA HIS A 537 19.74 -3.74 -21.99
C HIS A 537 20.55 -2.98 -23.07
N ARG A 538 21.55 -2.20 -22.63
CA ARG A 538 22.37 -1.34 -23.51
C ARG A 538 23.08 -2.09 -24.62
N GLY A 539 23.50 -3.34 -24.36
CA GLY A 539 24.15 -4.20 -25.36
C GLY A 539 23.25 -4.52 -26.57
N ASP A 540 21.93 -4.58 -26.35
CA ASP A 540 20.91 -4.72 -27.38
C ASP A 540 20.39 -3.36 -27.90
N GLY A 541 21.08 -2.25 -27.56
CA GLY A 541 20.73 -0.91 -28.02
C GLY A 541 19.52 -0.30 -27.31
N GLY A 542 19.15 -0.78 -26.12
CA GLY A 542 18.08 -0.20 -25.33
C GLY A 542 18.46 1.16 -24.75
N VAL A 543 17.58 2.16 -24.91
CA VAL A 543 17.79 3.54 -24.48
C VAL A 543 16.60 4.06 -23.68
N VAL A 544 16.88 4.72 -22.55
CA VAL A 544 15.88 5.46 -21.77
C VAL A 544 16.25 6.95 -21.81
N VAL A 545 15.33 7.79 -22.23
CA VAL A 545 15.52 9.26 -22.20
C VAL A 545 14.61 9.83 -21.13
N VAL A 546 15.21 10.42 -20.07
CA VAL A 546 14.47 11.12 -19.04
C VAL A 546 14.50 12.62 -19.31
N VAL A 547 13.31 13.20 -19.46
CA VAL A 547 13.16 14.65 -19.70
C VAL A 547 13.11 15.39 -18.35
N ALA A 548 14.28 15.47 -17.73
CA ALA A 548 14.56 16.17 -16.48
C ALA A 548 16.03 16.60 -16.44
N GLU A 549 16.37 17.51 -15.56
CA GLU A 549 17.73 18.02 -15.38
C GLU A 549 18.68 16.91 -14.92
N SER A 550 19.80 16.72 -15.63
CA SER A 550 20.77 15.65 -15.35
C SER A 550 21.41 15.77 -13.96
N ALA A 551 21.57 16.99 -13.44
CA ALA A 551 22.18 17.26 -12.13
C ALA A 551 21.27 16.84 -10.94
N THR A 552 20.00 16.55 -11.17
CA THR A 552 19.07 16.15 -10.10
C THR A 552 19.49 14.79 -9.49
N PRO A 553 19.62 14.66 -8.15
CA PRO A 553 20.05 13.40 -7.51
C PRO A 553 19.23 12.18 -7.95
N THR A 554 17.91 12.33 -8.05
CA THR A 554 16.99 11.26 -8.52
C THR A 554 17.28 10.83 -9.95
N VAL A 555 17.61 11.77 -10.85
CA VAL A 555 17.98 11.48 -12.23
C VAL A 555 19.34 10.79 -12.28
N GLN A 556 20.30 11.23 -11.46
CA GLN A 556 21.61 10.57 -11.33
C GLN A 556 21.48 9.14 -10.81
N ALA A 557 20.56 8.89 -9.86
CA ALA A 557 20.26 7.54 -9.37
C ALA A 557 19.71 6.65 -10.49
N LEU A 558 18.83 7.16 -11.36
CA LEU A 558 18.33 6.44 -12.52
C LEU A 558 19.44 6.15 -13.54
N ILE A 559 20.29 7.14 -13.88
CA ILE A 559 21.41 6.98 -14.82
C ILE A 559 22.38 5.90 -14.35
N ARG A 560 22.67 5.89 -13.05
CA ARG A 560 23.59 4.92 -12.43
C ARG A 560 22.92 3.59 -12.11
N TRP A 561 21.60 3.52 -12.19
CA TRP A 561 20.80 2.42 -11.67
C TRP A 561 21.16 2.13 -10.21
N ASP A 562 21.06 3.14 -9.37
CA ASP A 562 21.48 3.08 -7.97
C ASP A 562 20.37 3.55 -7.01
N PRO A 563 19.27 2.80 -6.90
CA PRO A 563 18.20 3.14 -5.97
C PRO A 563 18.61 2.94 -4.51
N VAL A 564 19.64 2.13 -4.24
CA VAL A 564 20.14 1.91 -2.88
C VAL A 564 20.77 3.18 -2.33
N ALA A 565 21.74 3.75 -3.04
CA ALA A 565 22.38 5.01 -2.62
C ALA A 565 21.36 6.17 -2.56
N HIS A 566 20.36 6.19 -3.45
CA HIS A 566 19.28 7.18 -3.38
C HIS A 566 18.47 7.04 -2.08
N ALA A 567 18.06 5.82 -1.73
CA ALA A 567 17.30 5.56 -0.51
C ALA A 567 18.12 5.82 0.77
N GLU A 568 19.44 5.57 0.74
CA GLU A 568 20.36 5.94 1.84
C GLU A 568 20.41 7.45 2.04
N THR A 569 20.52 8.21 0.94
CA THR A 569 20.51 9.68 0.97
C THR A 569 19.19 10.22 1.51
N GLU A 570 18.06 9.74 0.97
CA GLU A 570 16.72 10.11 1.44
C GLU A 570 16.54 9.82 2.94
N LEU A 571 16.98 8.66 3.40
CA LEU A 571 16.90 8.28 4.81
C LEU A 571 17.78 9.18 5.70
N ALA A 572 18.99 9.52 5.26
CA ALA A 572 19.90 10.40 5.99
C ALA A 572 19.35 11.83 6.08
N GLU A 573 18.88 12.40 4.96
CA GLU A 573 18.28 13.73 4.92
C GLU A 573 17.03 13.82 5.81
N ARG A 574 16.19 12.79 5.80
CA ARG A 574 15.01 12.71 6.68
C ARG A 574 15.40 12.57 8.15
N ALA A 575 16.49 11.88 8.46
CA ALA A 575 16.99 11.78 9.82
C ALA A 575 17.46 13.14 10.37
N GLU A 576 18.15 13.95 9.53
CA GLU A 576 18.63 15.29 9.93
C GLU A 576 17.48 16.24 10.30
N VAL A 577 16.35 16.15 9.58
CA VAL A 577 15.20 17.04 9.81
C VAL A 577 14.10 16.42 10.66
N GLY A 578 14.29 15.19 11.15
CA GLY A 578 13.32 14.50 11.99
C GLY A 578 12.02 14.14 11.25
N LEU A 579 12.13 13.51 10.05
CA LEU A 579 11.00 13.05 9.25
C LEU A 579 10.95 11.51 9.12
N PRO A 580 9.77 10.92 8.87
CA PRO A 580 9.66 9.48 8.65
C PRO A 580 10.50 8.99 7.45
N PRO A 581 11.10 7.80 7.53
CA PRO A 581 10.98 6.78 8.57
C PRO A 581 12.01 6.88 9.70
N ALA A 582 12.79 7.96 9.78
CA ALA A 582 13.77 8.14 10.87
C ALA A 582 13.10 8.40 12.22
N VAL A 583 11.88 8.92 12.20
CA VAL A 583 11.01 9.12 13.37
C VAL A 583 9.64 8.49 13.10
N HIS A 584 8.83 8.27 14.15
CA HIS A 584 7.41 8.02 14.01
C HIS A 584 6.63 9.33 14.06
N MET A 585 5.56 9.41 13.26
CA MET A 585 4.74 10.61 13.17
C MET A 585 3.26 10.25 13.22
N ALA A 586 2.46 11.09 13.90
CA ALA A 586 1.02 11.04 13.84
C ALA A 586 0.46 12.30 13.19
N ALA A 587 -0.52 12.16 12.30
CA ALA A 587 -1.36 13.26 11.83
C ALA A 587 -2.70 13.23 12.58
N VAL A 588 -3.08 14.37 13.14
CA VAL A 588 -4.35 14.57 13.84
C VAL A 588 -5.13 15.64 13.09
N ASP A 589 -6.22 15.24 12.45
CA ASP A 589 -7.01 16.09 11.56
C ASP A 589 -8.42 16.33 12.13
N GLY A 590 -8.87 17.56 12.12
CA GLY A 590 -10.19 17.95 12.60
C GLY A 590 -10.36 19.46 12.73
N PRO A 591 -11.51 19.92 13.25
CA PRO A 591 -11.65 21.30 13.68
C PRO A 591 -10.57 21.66 14.70
N ARG A 592 -9.95 22.81 14.58
CA ARG A 592 -8.79 23.21 15.38
C ARG A 592 -9.00 23.02 16.89
N ALA A 593 -10.15 23.46 17.40
CA ALA A 593 -10.47 23.32 18.82
C ALA A 593 -10.54 21.85 19.28
N ALA A 594 -11.12 20.97 18.45
CA ALA A 594 -11.23 19.55 18.74
C ALA A 594 -9.87 18.85 18.72
N VAL A 595 -9.00 19.20 17.76
CA VAL A 595 -7.63 18.67 17.68
C VAL A 595 -6.81 19.09 18.89
N THR A 596 -6.89 20.36 19.29
CA THR A 596 -6.21 20.88 20.49
C THR A 596 -6.70 20.15 21.74
N ALA A 597 -8.02 20.01 21.95
CA ALA A 597 -8.58 19.32 23.10
C ALA A 597 -8.21 17.83 23.16
N LEU A 598 -8.10 17.16 22.00
CA LEU A 598 -7.65 15.77 21.95
C LEU A 598 -6.16 15.68 22.34
N LEU A 599 -5.30 16.57 21.85
CA LEU A 599 -3.87 16.56 22.16
C LEU A 599 -3.60 16.93 23.61
N GLU A 600 -4.39 17.82 24.22
CA GLU A 600 -4.34 18.13 25.66
C GLU A 600 -4.75 16.92 26.52
N THR A 601 -5.69 16.10 26.04
CA THR A 601 -6.11 14.85 26.71
C THR A 601 -5.05 13.74 26.54
N ALA A 602 -4.24 13.82 25.49
CA ALA A 602 -3.20 12.84 25.19
C ALA A 602 -1.98 13.07 26.08
N HIS A 603 -1.57 12.04 26.84
CA HIS A 603 -0.29 12.05 27.54
C HIS A 603 0.79 11.66 26.54
N LEU A 604 1.30 12.65 25.78
CA LEU A 604 2.33 12.41 24.77
C LEU A 604 3.64 11.93 25.40
N PRO A 605 4.41 11.06 24.70
CA PRO A 605 5.71 10.60 25.17
C PRO A 605 6.68 11.76 25.41
N ALA A 606 7.68 11.56 26.27
CA ALA A 606 8.77 12.51 26.45
C ALA A 606 9.51 12.71 25.12
N GLY A 607 9.82 13.95 24.78
CA GLY A 607 10.44 14.31 23.49
C GLY A 607 9.49 14.34 22.29
N ALA A 608 8.18 14.26 22.52
CA ALA A 608 7.20 14.51 21.45
C ALA A 608 7.25 15.99 21.02
N ASP A 609 7.31 16.21 19.72
CA ASP A 609 7.28 17.53 19.10
C ASP A 609 5.97 17.71 18.30
N VAL A 610 5.23 18.79 18.58
CA VAL A 610 3.92 19.06 17.97
C VAL A 610 4.07 20.20 16.97
N LEU A 611 3.79 19.91 15.72
CA LEU A 611 3.95 20.83 14.59
C LEU A 611 2.58 21.22 14.00
N GLY A 612 2.44 22.44 13.60
CA GLY A 612 1.22 22.98 13.00
C GLY A 612 0.57 24.07 13.84
N PRO A 613 -0.71 24.44 13.60
CA PRO A 613 -1.62 23.84 12.64
C PRO A 613 -1.25 24.13 11.18
N VAL A 614 -1.47 23.16 10.29
CA VAL A 614 -1.32 23.31 8.85
C VAL A 614 -2.64 22.94 8.15
N GLU A 615 -2.82 23.39 6.92
CA GLU A 615 -3.95 22.96 6.09
C GLU A 615 -3.84 21.48 5.73
N LEU A 616 -4.99 20.82 5.52
CA LEU A 616 -4.97 19.47 4.99
C LEU A 616 -4.28 19.42 3.62
N PRO A 617 -3.42 18.42 3.39
CA PRO A 617 -2.82 18.24 2.06
C PRO A 617 -3.89 18.06 0.98
N PRO A 618 -3.61 18.54 -0.25
CA PRO A 618 -4.50 18.32 -1.38
C PRO A 618 -4.81 16.83 -1.59
N GLY A 619 -6.09 16.49 -1.67
CA GLY A 619 -6.53 15.11 -1.83
C GLY A 619 -6.61 14.31 -0.52
N ALA A 620 -6.17 14.85 0.61
CA ALA A 620 -6.40 14.22 1.89
C ALA A 620 -7.90 14.13 2.19
N ARG A 621 -8.33 12.96 2.67
CA ARG A 621 -9.73 12.77 3.07
C ARG A 621 -10.00 13.56 4.34
N ARG A 622 -11.15 14.20 4.39
CA ARG A 622 -11.63 14.86 5.61
C ARG A 622 -12.07 13.81 6.64
N PRO A 623 -12.01 14.11 7.95
CA PRO A 623 -12.60 13.24 8.95
C PRO A 623 -14.08 12.95 8.63
N PRO A 624 -14.55 11.70 8.75
CA PRO A 624 -15.94 11.37 8.49
C PRO A 624 -16.87 12.04 9.51
N GLY A 625 -18.06 12.45 9.07
CA GLY A 625 -19.05 13.08 9.95
C GLY A 625 -18.93 14.61 10.11
N LEU A 626 -17.91 15.24 9.50
CA LEU A 626 -17.82 16.70 9.46
C LEU A 626 -18.60 17.29 8.28
N GLU A 627 -19.27 18.41 8.51
CA GLU A 627 -19.90 19.21 7.45
C GLU A 627 -18.84 19.71 6.45
N ARG A 628 -19.25 19.85 5.19
CA ARG A 628 -18.31 20.25 4.11
C ARG A 628 -17.68 21.63 4.32
N GLU A 629 -18.39 22.52 5.00
CA GLU A 629 -18.00 23.91 5.26
C GLU A 629 -17.10 24.06 6.50
N SER A 630 -17.00 23.04 7.35
CA SER A 630 -16.16 23.11 8.56
C SER A 630 -14.70 23.29 8.18
N GLU A 631 -14.00 24.24 8.79
CA GLU A 631 -12.56 24.35 8.69
C GLU A 631 -11.88 23.13 9.34
N VAL A 632 -11.00 22.48 8.59
CA VAL A 632 -10.23 21.32 9.06
C VAL A 632 -8.75 21.67 9.01
N SER A 633 -8.09 21.57 10.14
CA SER A 633 -6.63 21.71 10.25
C SER A 633 -5.99 20.38 10.62
N ARG A 634 -4.70 20.28 10.33
CA ARG A 634 -3.83 19.17 10.70
C ARG A 634 -2.82 19.61 11.73
N MET A 635 -2.66 18.82 12.79
CA MET A 635 -1.50 18.85 13.67
C MET A 635 -0.68 17.59 13.42
N LEU A 636 0.63 17.73 13.43
CA LEU A 636 1.57 16.61 13.31
C LEU A 636 2.28 16.45 14.65
N VAL A 637 2.34 15.22 15.14
CA VAL A 637 3.09 14.86 16.35
C VAL A 637 4.19 13.90 15.94
N ARG A 638 5.44 14.25 16.16
CA ARG A 638 6.59 13.39 15.88
C ARG A 638 7.29 12.96 17.16
N VAL A 639 7.81 11.75 17.14
CA VAL A 639 8.54 11.14 18.28
C VAL A 639 9.70 10.31 17.76
N PRO A 640 10.74 10.07 18.57
CA PRO A 640 11.79 9.10 18.26
C PRO A 640 11.21 7.70 17.95
N ARG A 641 11.92 6.89 17.18
CA ARG A 641 11.42 5.57 16.73
C ARG A 641 11.08 4.61 17.87
N ASP A 642 11.82 4.64 18.94
CA ASP A 642 11.63 3.78 20.12
C ASP A 642 10.36 4.08 20.91
N THR A 643 9.84 5.31 20.82
CA THR A 643 8.62 5.75 21.50
C THR A 643 7.36 5.76 20.61
N GLY A 644 7.45 5.23 19.38
CA GLY A 644 6.33 5.22 18.43
C GLY A 644 5.09 4.44 18.91
N LEU A 645 5.28 3.31 19.60
CA LEU A 645 4.17 2.55 20.18
C LEU A 645 3.53 3.27 21.37
N GLU A 646 4.32 4.02 22.13
CA GLU A 646 3.82 4.84 23.23
C GLU A 646 2.96 6.00 22.69
N LEU A 647 3.40 6.66 21.60
CA LEU A 647 2.59 7.67 20.90
C LEU A 647 1.26 7.09 20.43
N ALA A 648 1.27 5.95 19.75
CA ALA A 648 0.06 5.29 19.27
C ALA A 648 -0.89 4.93 20.41
N SER A 649 -0.35 4.39 21.53
CA SER A 649 -1.12 4.04 22.73
C SER A 649 -1.73 5.28 23.40
N SER A 650 -0.97 6.37 23.49
CA SER A 650 -1.44 7.64 24.06
C SER A 650 -2.58 8.23 23.26
N LEU A 651 -2.41 8.33 21.92
CA LEU A 651 -3.45 8.85 21.02
C LEU A 651 -4.70 7.94 21.00
N ARG A 652 -4.53 6.61 21.04
CA ARG A 652 -5.66 5.68 21.12
C ARG A 652 -6.48 5.89 22.41
N ARG A 653 -5.83 6.03 23.56
CA ARG A 653 -6.51 6.33 24.83
C ARG A 653 -7.23 7.66 24.79
N ALA A 654 -6.56 8.73 24.31
CA ALA A 654 -7.15 10.04 24.17
C ALA A 654 -8.37 10.02 23.23
N THR A 655 -8.27 9.34 22.10
CA THR A 655 -9.39 9.15 21.16
C THR A 655 -10.56 8.37 21.82
N GLY A 656 -10.26 7.39 22.68
CA GLY A 656 -11.27 6.68 23.47
C GLY A 656 -12.02 7.61 24.41
N VAL A 657 -11.31 8.40 25.20
CA VAL A 657 -11.92 9.40 26.11
C VAL A 657 -12.72 10.43 25.31
N PHE A 658 -12.16 10.92 24.22
CA PHE A 658 -12.78 11.93 23.36
C PHE A 658 -14.07 11.42 22.71
N SER A 659 -14.07 10.18 22.22
CA SER A 659 -15.23 9.55 21.57
C SER A 659 -16.38 9.21 22.55
N ALA A 660 -16.11 9.15 23.85
CA ALA A 660 -17.15 8.97 24.87
C ALA A 660 -17.94 10.26 25.16
N ARG A 661 -17.42 11.41 24.73
CA ARG A 661 -18.09 12.72 24.87
C ARG A 661 -18.90 12.97 23.59
N HIS A 662 -20.22 12.95 23.71
CA HIS A 662 -21.14 13.06 22.56
C HIS A 662 -21.16 14.42 21.86
N ASP A 663 -20.62 15.45 22.49
CA ASP A 663 -20.63 16.85 22.04
C ASP A 663 -19.39 17.25 21.22
N GLN A 664 -18.43 16.34 21.07
CA GLN A 664 -17.17 16.63 20.38
C GLN A 664 -17.24 16.32 18.89
N PRO A 665 -16.75 17.23 18.02
CA PRO A 665 -16.67 16.96 16.60
C PRO A 665 -15.64 15.86 16.30
N PRO A 666 -15.83 15.07 15.22
CA PRO A 666 -14.96 13.95 14.91
C PRO A 666 -13.54 14.42 14.57
N VAL A 667 -12.57 13.72 15.12
CA VAL A 667 -11.13 13.88 14.86
C VAL A 667 -10.59 12.59 14.25
N ARG A 668 -9.72 12.71 13.27
CA ARG A 668 -9.02 11.58 12.65
C ARG A 668 -7.58 11.53 13.15
N VAL A 669 -7.15 10.37 13.64
CA VAL A 669 -5.76 10.08 13.99
C VAL A 669 -5.21 9.10 12.94
N GLN A 670 -4.02 9.37 12.44
CA GLN A 670 -3.31 8.51 11.50
C GLN A 670 -1.84 8.44 11.89
N ILE A 671 -1.37 7.25 12.21
CA ILE A 671 0.05 6.98 12.53
C ILE A 671 0.81 6.73 11.23
N ASP A 672 2.02 7.29 11.13
CA ASP A 672 2.90 7.21 9.97
C ASP A 672 2.17 7.51 8.64
N PRO A 673 1.55 8.70 8.51
CA PRO A 673 0.76 9.03 7.34
C PRO A 673 1.62 9.02 6.07
N LEU A 674 1.06 8.47 4.97
CA LEU A 674 1.75 8.46 3.68
C LEU A 674 2.02 9.89 3.17
N HIS A 675 1.07 10.80 3.39
CA HIS A 675 1.18 12.21 3.00
C HIS A 675 1.15 13.09 4.25
N ILE A 676 2.22 13.83 4.46
CA ILE A 676 2.40 14.68 5.65
C ILE A 676 1.83 16.08 5.41
N GLY A 677 2.13 16.68 4.26
CA GLY A 677 1.70 18.04 3.93
C GLY A 677 1.82 18.37 2.44
#